data_c9004e5c9cdfad0275256f79cbe44f53
#
_entry.id   c9004e5c9cdfad0275256f79cbe44f53
#
_cell.length_a   1.000
_cell.length_b   1.000
_cell.length_c   1.000
_cell.angle_alpha   90.00
_cell.angle_beta   90.00
_cell.angle_gamma   90.00
#
_symmetry.space_group_name_H-M   'P 1'
#
loop_
_entity.id
_entity.type
_entity.pdbx_description
1 polymer ?
#
loop_
_entity_poly.entity_id
_entity_poly.type
_entity_poly.pdbx_seq_one_letter_code
_entity_poly.pdbx_strand_id
1 'polypeptide(L)'
;MSPSARARDPRPAAPGSTAQHRPARATPAAARRLLAGLATLAVTGLGVPLATTAAAEPVPITDPAVDLVDAEATAETRSLFAYLRDVRGQGILFGHQHTTDVGETFTTRDGVSSDVLAATGDHPAVFGFDTLVIEGNVPPGVYGGPREENALLLAQGIREAHDLGGISTLAMHMENVVTGGDFYDTSGDTLRAVLPGGTHNAELRAYLDLVALAADNARDADGNRIPIVFRPWHENTGSWFWWGAAFGTPGEFKELFRFTVEYLRDVKGVDNLLYSWSPNGTFGGDAETYLRTYPGDDFVDVLGYDYYDDSGASPARLATVVADLGMIADLADERSKVSAFTETGPTGGMKPDGENLNTSWFTDLLAAIEADPRASRSAWMLTWANFGGSNAPWTPTEGEMLPDFQAFHADPYTYFADEVEGAFDAVTEPVAAAPVAHLASPSDGSRVASGPTTLRATISGIDVERASVTVGGAVGEIELTPPAAGELWWTGEWAIPADELGNSTRALTLRVVTAEGEVTVPSAVVLGPEPVFPPGVMDDFEGYGDDTALRAEYVQYNANTITLERAAEGGSVGSGDNAMRLTYDFANQSYTGVGRQVGADWSGNWDFSLWVDPDASGNKLVLQLVAGGVSYEAYPSLAGDAPYVATIPFADWRPAPWDTGNADRRITQKDLENVSQFNVYVNAADDGASSGAIVVDDLKAVLGTAPPPVFRDTPRTMAEYEAIEWLAEEGLAEAVRWGDRGGRFYPTRAVKAGELAALLRAYDPEGDVTTPAAPRAGATKLAVAEAFWRLYGSPATDVTTVYSDVPAASAEAVAWAVETGVVPAPSSTSFGVGHTVKRSALTAMLFRFDALPSPLQPVVIADFEAGDQGWAVPSWSNGTAAASGGILTVEAGTDGAWLSGPGGIDLTGRTELRLDVAGTTGFDTKVALQLGPDWTWCETGQAGWVQVPGEVVVDLTTLTQECQALVGTVQGVNVFLNGGTHQLDAISVH
;
A
#
# COMPACT_ATOMS: atom_id res chain seq x y z
N MET A 1 -8.73 9.09 2.46
CA MET A 1 -8.90 9.02 1.01
C MET A 1 -8.15 7.81 0.53
N SER A 2 -8.82 6.79 0.17
CA SER A 2 -8.20 5.56 -0.31
C SER A 2 -8.19 5.56 -1.82
N PRO A 3 -7.08 5.41 -2.49
CA PRO A 3 -7.08 4.97 -3.86
C PRO A 3 -6.90 3.45 -3.89
N SER A 4 -7.96 2.69 -3.65
CA SER A 4 -8.00 1.32 -4.11
C SER A 4 -8.72 1.27 -5.46
N ALA A 5 -8.17 1.94 -6.44
CA ALA A 5 -8.45 1.62 -7.82
C ALA A 5 -7.27 0.83 -8.33
N ARG A 6 -7.44 -0.44 -8.60
CA ARG A 6 -6.55 -1.13 -9.51
C ARG A 6 -6.54 -0.33 -10.81
N ALA A 7 -5.46 0.41 -11.03
CA ALA A 7 -5.23 1.11 -12.28
C ALA A 7 -5.23 0.09 -13.40
N ARG A 8 -6.23 0.15 -14.26
CA ARG A 8 -6.10 -0.37 -15.61
C ARG A 8 -5.15 0.57 -16.34
N ASP A 9 -4.04 0.04 -16.74
CA ASP A 9 -2.98 0.69 -17.50
C ASP A 9 -3.55 1.40 -18.75
N PRO A 10 -3.40 2.72 -18.93
CA PRO A 10 -3.72 3.36 -20.19
C PRO A 10 -2.52 3.27 -21.12
N ARG A 11 -2.60 2.41 -22.13
CA ARG A 11 -1.61 2.37 -23.21
C ARG A 11 -1.70 3.62 -24.06
N PRO A 12 -0.58 4.21 -24.48
CA PRO A 12 -0.58 5.41 -25.30
C PRO A 12 -1.00 5.11 -26.74
N ALA A 13 -1.83 5.97 -27.29
CA ALA A 13 -2.24 5.96 -28.68
C ALA A 13 -1.07 6.29 -29.61
N ALA A 14 -0.89 5.49 -30.65
CA ALA A 14 0.11 5.69 -31.68
C ALA A 14 -0.20 6.93 -32.55
N PRO A 15 0.77 7.79 -32.89
CA PRO A 15 0.57 8.86 -33.88
C PRO A 15 0.78 8.36 -35.31
N GLY A 16 -0.15 8.76 -36.15
CA GLY A 16 -0.16 8.48 -37.58
C GLY A 16 1.01 9.09 -38.35
N SER A 17 1.41 8.35 -39.37
CA SER A 17 2.48 8.61 -40.31
C SER A 17 2.25 9.83 -41.20
N THR A 18 3.30 10.63 -41.46
CA THR A 18 3.59 11.18 -42.79
C THR A 18 5.08 11.49 -43.03
N ALA A 19 5.63 10.73 -43.93
CA ALA A 19 6.59 11.03 -44.99
C ALA A 19 7.84 11.93 -44.79
N GLN A 20 8.95 11.22 -44.91
CA GLN A 20 10.15 11.49 -45.76
C GLN A 20 10.80 12.88 -45.80
N HIS A 21 12.08 12.92 -45.33
CA HIS A 21 13.22 13.20 -46.26
C HIS A 21 14.58 12.91 -45.56
N ARG A 22 15.36 12.05 -46.20
CA ARG A 22 16.85 11.95 -46.08
C ARG A 22 17.47 12.80 -47.22
N PRO A 23 18.80 13.16 -47.25
CA PRO A 23 19.95 12.50 -46.64
C PRO A 23 21.07 13.47 -46.14
N ALA A 24 22.07 13.03 -45.40
CA ALA A 24 23.39 12.68 -45.90
C ALA A 24 24.42 12.51 -44.76
N ARG A 25 25.27 11.55 -45.00
CA ARG A 25 26.42 11.10 -44.18
C ARG A 25 27.54 12.14 -44.03
N ALA A 26 28.28 12.12 -42.94
CA ALA A 26 29.72 12.06 -42.93
C ALA A 26 30.27 11.74 -41.52
N THR A 27 31.08 10.71 -41.46
CA THR A 27 32.04 10.29 -40.41
C THR A 27 33.44 10.67 -40.87
N PRO A 28 34.54 10.35 -40.15
CA PRO A 28 34.93 10.67 -38.77
C PRO A 28 36.35 11.28 -38.69
N ALA A 29 36.89 11.59 -37.52
CA ALA A 29 38.28 11.27 -37.10
C ALA A 29 38.86 12.18 -35.99
N ALA A 30 39.12 11.55 -34.87
CA ALA A 30 40.46 11.39 -34.27
C ALA A 30 41.15 12.59 -33.61
N ALA A 31 41.19 12.46 -32.26
CA ALA A 31 42.38 12.57 -31.39
C ALA A 31 43.43 13.68 -31.58
N ARG A 32 43.70 14.42 -30.52
CA ARG A 32 44.92 14.46 -29.73
C ARG A 32 45.09 15.73 -28.85
N ARG A 33 45.49 15.43 -27.66
CA ARG A 33 46.15 16.23 -26.62
C ARG A 33 46.98 17.39 -27.11
N LEU A 34 47.07 18.56 -26.36
CA LEU A 34 48.24 19.04 -25.64
C LEU A 34 48.07 20.50 -25.15
N LEU A 35 48.28 20.70 -23.86
CA LEU A 35 49.07 21.71 -23.15
C LEU A 35 49.10 23.20 -23.54
N ALA A 36 48.69 23.98 -22.51
CA ALA A 36 49.36 25.16 -21.98
C ALA A 36 49.74 26.37 -22.88
N GLY A 37 49.34 27.55 -22.46
CA GLY A 37 49.92 28.81 -22.88
C GLY A 37 49.17 30.04 -22.41
N LEU A 38 49.62 30.66 -21.34
CA LEU A 38 49.18 31.98 -20.89
C LEU A 38 49.28 33.03 -22.01
N ALA A 39 48.26 33.82 -22.19
CA ALA A 39 48.38 35.16 -22.72
C ALA A 39 47.33 36.09 -22.13
N THR A 40 47.79 37.02 -21.33
CA THR A 40 47.09 38.14 -20.75
C THR A 40 46.64 39.11 -21.84
N LEU A 41 45.34 39.42 -21.92
CA LEU A 41 44.88 40.66 -22.57
C LEU A 41 43.83 41.33 -21.65
N ALA A 42 44.19 42.50 -21.17
CA ALA A 42 43.31 43.36 -20.40
C ALA A 42 42.21 43.95 -21.32
N VAL A 43 40.97 43.74 -21.04
CA VAL A 43 39.85 44.53 -21.54
C VAL A 43 39.06 45.03 -20.33
N THR A 44 39.09 46.34 -20.15
CA THR A 44 38.26 47.06 -19.19
C THR A 44 36.79 47.01 -19.63
N GLY A 45 35.98 46.27 -18.91
CA GLY A 45 34.53 46.25 -19.05
C GLY A 45 33.90 46.32 -17.66
N LEU A 46 32.92 47.17 -17.51
CA LEU A 46 32.13 47.48 -16.34
C LEU A 46 31.71 46.20 -15.58
N GLY A 47 32.18 46.07 -14.34
CA GLY A 47 31.79 44.98 -13.45
C GLY A 47 30.37 45.18 -13.01
N VAL A 48 29.56 44.20 -13.34
CA VAL A 48 28.38 43.83 -12.54
C VAL A 48 28.96 43.00 -11.40
N PRO A 49 28.75 43.29 -10.14
CA PRO A 49 29.15 42.41 -9.06
C PRO A 49 28.35 41.10 -9.22
N LEU A 50 29.00 39.98 -9.51
CA LEU A 50 28.50 38.68 -9.14
C LEU A 50 28.29 38.75 -7.62
N ALA A 51 27.06 38.69 -7.16
CA ALA A 51 26.79 38.38 -5.79
C ALA A 51 27.45 37.03 -5.51
N THR A 52 28.51 37.05 -4.74
CA THR A 52 28.94 35.86 -4.02
C THR A 52 27.79 35.58 -3.05
N THR A 53 27.08 34.48 -3.27
CA THR A 53 26.23 33.91 -2.23
C THR A 53 27.12 33.79 -0.99
N ALA A 54 26.81 34.56 0.06
CA ALA A 54 27.43 34.33 1.35
C ALA A 54 27.01 32.91 1.71
N ALA A 55 27.96 32.05 2.09
CA ALA A 55 27.63 30.80 2.72
C ALA A 55 26.67 31.12 3.88
N ALA A 56 25.60 30.34 4.03
CA ALA A 56 24.68 30.48 5.14
C ALA A 56 25.49 30.39 6.44
N GLU A 57 25.20 31.25 7.42
CA GLU A 57 25.84 31.08 8.71
C GLU A 57 25.26 29.84 9.39
N PRO A 58 26.08 28.98 10.03
CA PRO A 58 25.57 27.79 10.72
C PRO A 58 24.47 28.14 11.70
N VAL A 59 23.40 27.33 11.76
CA VAL A 59 22.32 27.49 12.74
C VAL A 59 22.92 27.40 14.15
N PRO A 60 22.83 28.47 14.97
CA PRO A 60 23.45 28.45 16.28
C PRO A 60 22.66 27.57 17.26
N ILE A 61 23.34 26.56 17.82
CA ILE A 61 22.71 25.74 18.85
C ILE A 61 22.50 26.59 20.12
N THR A 62 21.24 26.77 20.50
CA THR A 62 20.84 27.68 21.56
C THR A 62 20.82 27.00 22.92
N ASP A 63 20.49 25.70 22.97
CA ASP A 63 20.52 24.87 24.18
C ASP A 63 21.31 23.58 23.92
N PRO A 64 22.44 23.35 24.61
CA PRO A 64 23.19 22.11 24.44
C PRO A 64 22.53 20.88 25.09
N ALA A 65 21.58 21.06 25.98
CA ALA A 65 20.87 19.95 26.60
C ALA A 65 19.92 19.30 25.60
N VAL A 66 20.05 17.97 25.45
CA VAL A 66 19.27 17.20 24.49
C VAL A 66 18.64 16.01 25.20
N ASP A 67 17.30 15.99 25.21
CA ASP A 67 16.45 14.94 25.77
C ASP A 67 15.91 14.06 24.65
N LEU A 68 16.58 12.93 24.43
CA LEU A 68 16.24 11.96 23.40
C LEU A 68 15.60 10.72 23.98
N VAL A 69 14.85 10.02 23.16
CA VAL A 69 14.35 8.66 23.39
C VAL A 69 15.49 7.73 23.79
N ASP A 70 16.63 7.86 23.14
CA ASP A 70 17.86 7.14 23.48
C ASP A 70 18.86 8.07 24.20
N ALA A 71 18.98 7.95 25.51
CA ALA A 71 19.96 8.72 26.28
C ALA A 71 21.42 8.31 26.00
N GLU A 72 21.65 7.13 25.41
CA GLU A 72 22.97 6.64 24.99
C GLU A 72 23.28 7.01 23.53
N ALA A 73 22.40 7.79 22.87
CA ALA A 73 22.57 8.21 21.47
C ALA A 73 23.94 8.81 21.21
N THR A 74 24.47 8.61 20.00
CA THR A 74 25.79 9.14 19.59
C THR A 74 25.85 10.68 19.69
N ALA A 75 27.03 11.24 19.72
CA ALA A 75 27.21 12.69 19.77
C ALA A 75 26.63 13.34 18.50
N GLU A 76 26.81 12.70 17.35
CA GLU A 76 26.30 13.12 16.06
C GLU A 76 24.77 13.10 16.03
N THR A 77 24.12 12.08 16.63
CA THR A 77 22.66 11.98 16.72
C THR A 77 22.09 13.09 17.60
N ARG A 78 22.72 13.36 18.75
CA ARG A 78 22.34 14.50 19.59
C ARG A 78 22.54 15.84 18.90
N SER A 79 23.64 15.98 18.14
CA SER A 79 23.90 17.17 17.31
C SER A 79 22.80 17.39 16.29
N LEU A 80 22.42 16.35 15.54
CA LEU A 80 21.35 16.43 14.56
C LEU A 80 20.03 16.87 15.21
N PHE A 81 19.64 16.30 16.33
CA PHE A 81 18.43 16.71 17.04
C PHE A 81 18.47 18.19 17.45
N ALA A 82 19.60 18.65 18.02
CA ALA A 82 19.75 20.05 18.40
C ALA A 82 19.67 20.97 17.19
N TYR A 83 20.25 20.58 16.06
CA TYR A 83 20.15 21.32 14.80
C TYR A 83 18.69 21.38 14.30
N LEU A 84 18.00 20.24 14.23
CA LEU A 84 16.60 20.18 13.80
C LEU A 84 15.68 20.99 14.73
N ARG A 85 15.94 20.99 16.03
CA ARG A 85 15.23 21.82 16.99
C ARG A 85 15.44 23.32 16.72
N ASP A 86 16.69 23.73 16.48
CA ASP A 86 17.09 25.13 16.44
C ASP A 86 16.94 25.78 15.04
N VAL A 87 16.83 24.98 13.96
CA VAL A 87 16.47 25.49 12.61
C VAL A 87 15.01 25.93 12.54
N ARG A 88 14.15 25.41 13.39
CA ARG A 88 12.72 25.70 13.44
C ARG A 88 12.45 27.19 13.63
N GLY A 89 11.65 27.79 12.74
CA GLY A 89 11.35 29.22 12.74
C GLY A 89 12.44 30.11 12.15
N GLN A 90 13.57 29.54 11.72
CA GLN A 90 14.60 30.25 10.96
C GLN A 90 14.48 29.95 9.46
N GLY A 91 14.06 28.76 9.12
CA GLY A 91 13.81 28.27 7.79
C GLY A 91 13.16 26.90 7.84
N ILE A 92 12.93 26.30 6.67
CA ILE A 92 12.41 24.95 6.49
C ILE A 92 13.34 24.16 5.58
N LEU A 93 13.78 22.98 6.02
CA LEU A 93 14.60 22.10 5.21
C LEU A 93 13.72 21.41 4.16
N PHE A 94 14.13 21.40 2.89
CA PHE A 94 13.43 20.69 1.85
C PHE A 94 13.91 19.24 1.77
N GLY A 95 12.97 18.30 1.72
CA GLY A 95 13.23 16.87 1.59
C GLY A 95 12.59 16.26 0.35
N HIS A 96 13.18 15.18 -0.14
CA HIS A 96 12.67 14.40 -1.24
C HIS A 96 12.92 12.91 -1.00
N GLN A 97 11.86 12.10 -1.18
CA GLN A 97 11.91 10.65 -0.99
C GLN A 97 12.66 9.99 -2.16
N HIS A 98 13.50 9.00 -1.88
CA HIS A 98 14.31 8.25 -2.85
C HIS A 98 15.14 9.10 -3.81
N THR A 99 15.59 10.26 -3.37
CA THR A 99 16.09 11.34 -4.21
C THR A 99 17.29 10.96 -5.11
N THR A 100 18.15 10.03 -4.66
CA THR A 100 19.30 9.52 -5.44
C THR A 100 19.13 8.07 -5.90
N ASP A 101 17.98 7.47 -5.59
CA ASP A 101 17.70 6.06 -5.86
C ASP A 101 16.87 5.88 -7.14
N VAL A 102 15.85 6.71 -7.32
CA VAL A 102 14.96 6.72 -8.49
C VAL A 102 14.65 8.15 -8.91
N GLY A 103 14.36 8.37 -10.20
CA GLY A 103 14.03 9.69 -10.71
C GLY A 103 13.61 9.67 -12.18
N GLU A 104 13.23 10.82 -12.69
CA GLU A 104 12.88 11.02 -14.10
C GLU A 104 14.09 11.43 -14.96
N THR A 105 15.07 12.13 -14.35
CA THR A 105 16.23 12.68 -15.06
C THR A 105 17.38 11.69 -15.18
N PHE A 106 17.31 10.56 -14.49
CA PHE A 106 18.33 9.50 -14.54
C PHE A 106 17.67 8.12 -14.52
N THR A 107 18.30 7.17 -15.22
CA THR A 107 17.81 5.78 -15.32
C THR A 107 18.74 4.77 -14.63
N THR A 108 19.89 5.21 -14.18
CA THR A 108 20.88 4.39 -13.48
C THR A 108 21.32 5.14 -12.24
N ARG A 109 21.18 4.49 -11.10
CA ARG A 109 21.62 5.02 -9.81
C ARG A 109 23.15 5.16 -9.80
N ASP A 110 23.64 6.32 -9.40
CA ASP A 110 25.05 6.61 -9.19
C ASP A 110 25.35 7.18 -7.79
N GLY A 111 24.29 7.31 -6.95
CA GLY A 111 24.36 7.87 -5.61
C GLY A 111 24.52 9.39 -5.54
N VAL A 112 24.45 10.08 -6.69
CA VAL A 112 24.62 11.54 -6.80
C VAL A 112 23.52 12.18 -7.64
N SER A 113 23.17 11.59 -8.77
CA SER A 113 22.13 12.13 -9.65
C SER A 113 20.79 12.19 -8.93
N SER A 114 20.07 13.30 -9.08
CA SER A 114 18.80 13.54 -8.43
C SER A 114 17.96 14.51 -9.27
N ASP A 115 16.64 14.31 -9.26
CA ASP A 115 15.71 15.20 -9.93
C ASP A 115 15.72 16.61 -9.31
N VAL A 116 15.90 16.71 -7.99
CA VAL A 116 16.06 17.99 -7.29
C VAL A 116 17.32 18.70 -7.76
N LEU A 117 18.45 18.00 -7.84
CA LEU A 117 19.70 18.54 -8.37
C LEU A 117 19.55 19.01 -9.83
N ALA A 118 18.84 18.24 -10.65
CA ALA A 118 18.60 18.60 -12.05
C ALA A 118 17.73 19.86 -12.19
N ALA A 119 16.74 20.04 -11.29
CA ALA A 119 15.80 21.15 -11.31
C ALA A 119 16.38 22.47 -10.74
N THR A 120 17.23 22.37 -9.70
CA THR A 120 17.68 23.53 -8.89
C THR A 120 19.18 23.79 -8.97
N GLY A 121 19.98 22.77 -9.18
CA GLY A 121 21.43 22.80 -9.05
C GLY A 121 21.96 22.33 -7.69
N ASP A 122 21.07 22.04 -6.74
CA ASP A 122 21.35 21.62 -5.38
C ASP A 122 20.65 20.32 -5.03
N HIS A 123 21.17 19.59 -4.04
CA HIS A 123 20.50 18.43 -3.44
C HIS A 123 19.49 18.88 -2.38
N PRO A 124 18.43 18.08 -2.10
CA PRO A 124 17.56 18.36 -0.96
C PRO A 124 18.36 18.28 0.34
N ALA A 125 17.94 19.02 1.36
CA ALA A 125 18.53 18.96 2.70
C ALA A 125 18.23 17.63 3.40
N VAL A 126 17.04 17.04 3.13
CA VAL A 126 16.60 15.78 3.74
C VAL A 126 16.39 14.72 2.65
N PHE A 127 17.15 13.64 2.77
CA PHE A 127 17.11 12.48 1.87
C PHE A 127 16.19 11.41 2.48
N GLY A 128 15.06 11.15 1.83
CA GLY A 128 14.14 10.10 2.25
C GLY A 128 14.57 8.73 1.71
N PHE A 129 14.65 7.75 2.60
CA PHE A 129 14.88 6.35 2.31
C PHE A 129 13.71 5.50 2.80
N ASP A 130 13.67 4.24 2.38
CA ASP A 130 12.65 3.29 2.77
C ASP A 130 13.23 1.90 3.02
N THR A 131 12.64 1.16 3.94
CA THR A 131 12.98 -0.24 4.18
C THR A 131 12.62 -1.17 3.01
N LEU A 132 11.84 -0.70 2.02
CA LEU A 132 11.64 -1.39 0.73
C LEU A 132 12.95 -1.72 0.01
N VAL A 133 14.02 -0.98 0.29
CA VAL A 133 15.38 -1.34 -0.14
C VAL A 133 15.81 -2.69 0.43
N ILE A 134 15.50 -2.98 1.69
CA ILE A 134 15.82 -4.27 2.35
C ILE A 134 15.09 -5.43 1.64
N GLU A 135 13.86 -5.20 1.23
CA GLU A 135 13.05 -6.17 0.48
C GLU A 135 13.49 -6.30 -1.00
N GLY A 136 14.30 -5.34 -1.48
CA GLY A 136 14.74 -5.27 -2.86
C GLY A 136 13.70 -4.69 -3.81
N ASN A 137 12.65 -4.07 -3.29
CA ASN A 137 11.54 -3.50 -4.07
C ASN A 137 11.88 -2.10 -4.63
N VAL A 138 12.91 -1.44 -4.08
CA VAL A 138 13.38 -0.12 -4.50
C VAL A 138 14.91 -0.12 -4.54
N PRO A 139 15.57 0.51 -5.55
CA PRO A 139 17.02 0.72 -5.53
C PRO A 139 17.47 1.48 -4.26
N PRO A 140 18.69 1.21 -3.77
CA PRO A 140 19.71 0.32 -4.32
C PRO A 140 19.50 -1.17 -4.02
N GLY A 141 18.40 -1.55 -3.37
CA GLY A 141 18.07 -2.94 -3.10
C GLY A 141 17.99 -3.77 -4.39
N VAL A 142 18.33 -5.03 -4.30
CA VAL A 142 18.29 -5.98 -5.40
C VAL A 142 17.09 -6.90 -5.20
N TYR A 143 16.17 -6.90 -6.14
CA TYR A 143 15.00 -7.77 -6.10
C TYR A 143 15.44 -9.25 -6.04
N GLY A 144 14.88 -9.98 -5.05
CA GLY A 144 15.28 -11.37 -4.79
C GLY A 144 16.70 -11.57 -4.27
N GLY A 145 17.43 -10.47 -3.98
CA GLY A 145 18.73 -10.52 -3.30
C GLY A 145 18.60 -10.84 -1.81
N PRO A 146 19.71 -11.27 -1.15
CA PRO A 146 19.70 -11.48 0.29
C PRO A 146 19.35 -10.18 1.03
N ARG A 147 18.39 -10.21 1.96
CA ARG A 147 17.94 -9.02 2.70
C ARG A 147 19.06 -8.36 3.50
N GLU A 148 20.00 -9.14 4.02
CA GLU A 148 21.19 -8.60 4.71
C GLU A 148 22.09 -7.81 3.77
N GLU A 149 22.27 -8.24 2.52
CA GLU A 149 23.03 -7.50 1.53
C GLU A 149 22.29 -6.21 1.13
N ASN A 150 20.98 -6.28 0.96
CA ASN A 150 20.13 -5.13 0.70
C ASN A 150 20.14 -4.12 1.87
N ALA A 151 20.15 -4.58 3.12
CA ALA A 151 20.32 -3.70 4.28
C ALA A 151 21.68 -2.96 4.26
N LEU A 152 22.75 -3.61 3.79
CA LEU A 152 24.05 -2.96 3.58
C LEU A 152 24.05 -1.97 2.41
N LEU A 153 23.26 -2.21 1.36
CA LEU A 153 23.07 -1.26 0.28
C LEU A 153 22.28 -0.03 0.75
N LEU A 154 21.28 -0.21 1.62
CA LEU A 154 20.59 0.91 2.29
C LEU A 154 21.57 1.74 3.12
N ALA A 155 22.44 1.09 3.92
CA ALA A 155 23.49 1.76 4.68
C ALA A 155 24.46 2.54 3.76
N GLN A 156 24.74 2.01 2.57
CA GLN A 156 25.54 2.71 1.56
C GLN A 156 24.82 3.97 1.04
N GLY A 157 23.52 3.88 0.73
CA GLY A 157 22.74 5.03 0.30
C GLY A 157 22.72 6.16 1.33
N ILE A 158 22.53 5.80 2.61
CA ILE A 158 22.56 6.76 3.74
C ILE A 158 23.94 7.44 3.85
N ARG A 159 25.03 6.70 3.66
CA ARG A 159 26.39 7.28 3.63
C ARG A 159 26.58 8.23 2.46
N GLU A 160 26.11 7.84 1.26
CA GLU A 160 26.19 8.70 0.08
C GLU A 160 25.42 10.01 0.28
N ALA A 161 24.24 9.97 0.89
CA ALA A 161 23.46 11.16 1.25
C ALA A 161 24.20 12.05 2.25
N HIS A 162 24.81 11.45 3.27
CA HIS A 162 25.62 12.18 4.25
C HIS A 162 26.86 12.84 3.61
N ASP A 163 27.55 12.14 2.69
CA ASP A 163 28.71 12.68 1.95
C ASP A 163 28.31 13.86 1.03
N LEU A 164 27.03 13.97 0.64
CA LEU A 164 26.44 15.10 -0.08
C LEU A 164 25.94 16.23 0.83
N GLY A 165 26.12 16.13 2.15
CA GLY A 165 25.68 17.12 3.15
C GLY A 165 24.25 16.94 3.63
N GLY A 166 23.56 15.86 3.26
CA GLY A 166 22.16 15.63 3.57
C GLY A 166 21.91 14.96 4.92
N ILE A 167 20.72 15.15 5.42
CA ILE A 167 20.13 14.48 6.59
C ILE A 167 19.30 13.31 6.08
N SER A 168 19.46 12.12 6.67
CA SER A 168 18.70 10.92 6.24
C SER A 168 17.45 10.69 7.08
N THR A 169 16.29 10.48 6.43
CA THR A 169 15.08 9.93 7.05
C THR A 169 14.78 8.56 6.44
N LEU A 170 14.31 7.62 7.26
CA LEU A 170 14.03 6.24 6.86
C LEU A 170 12.59 5.87 7.21
N ALA A 171 11.73 5.79 6.21
CA ALA A 171 10.39 5.24 6.32
C ALA A 171 10.43 3.71 6.38
N MET A 172 9.36 3.10 6.91
CA MET A 172 9.26 1.65 7.01
C MET A 172 7.94 1.17 6.39
N HIS A 173 8.04 0.51 5.23
CA HIS A 173 6.96 -0.20 4.56
C HIS A 173 7.23 -1.71 4.65
N MET A 174 6.87 -2.30 5.78
CA MET A 174 7.09 -3.73 6.02
C MET A 174 5.99 -4.57 5.37
N GLU A 175 6.38 -5.63 4.64
CA GLU A 175 5.47 -6.64 4.11
C GLU A 175 4.54 -7.24 5.18
N ASN A 176 3.38 -7.76 4.78
CA ASN A 176 2.48 -8.48 5.67
C ASN A 176 3.02 -9.89 5.94
N VAL A 177 3.62 -10.11 7.09
CA VAL A 177 4.27 -11.39 7.44
C VAL A 177 3.30 -12.54 7.72
N VAL A 178 2.01 -12.26 7.91
CA VAL A 178 0.98 -13.29 8.11
C VAL A 178 0.52 -13.88 6.78
N THR A 179 0.37 -13.05 5.76
CA THR A 179 -0.16 -13.44 4.45
C THR A 179 0.94 -13.63 3.40
N GLY A 180 2.10 -13.00 3.61
CA GLY A 180 3.17 -12.90 2.61
C GLY A 180 2.88 -11.88 1.51
N GLY A 181 1.85 -11.04 1.67
CA GLY A 181 1.54 -9.91 0.79
C GLY A 181 2.38 -8.68 1.10
N ASP A 182 2.20 -7.62 0.30
CA ASP A 182 2.86 -6.35 0.53
C ASP A 182 2.25 -5.58 1.72
N PHE A 183 2.75 -4.39 1.99
CA PHE A 183 2.27 -3.52 3.07
C PHE A 183 0.84 -3.01 2.88
N TYR A 184 0.27 -3.07 1.67
CA TYR A 184 -1.14 -2.79 1.37
C TYR A 184 -2.05 -4.01 1.54
N ASP A 185 -1.49 -5.21 1.72
CA ASP A 185 -2.32 -6.37 2.05
C ASP A 185 -2.78 -6.26 3.51
N THR A 186 -3.99 -5.78 3.68
CA THR A 186 -4.64 -5.60 4.98
C THR A 186 -5.40 -6.82 5.45
N SER A 187 -5.30 -7.95 4.74
CA SER A 187 -5.93 -9.20 5.15
C SER A 187 -5.13 -9.87 6.28
N GLY A 188 -5.78 -10.75 7.01
CA GLY A 188 -5.20 -11.34 8.22
C GLY A 188 -5.25 -10.36 9.42
N ASP A 189 -4.84 -10.84 10.56
CA ASP A 189 -4.76 -10.07 11.82
C ASP A 189 -3.28 -9.74 12.14
N THR A 190 -2.60 -9.10 11.18
CA THR A 190 -1.14 -8.94 11.19
C THR A 190 -0.68 -8.06 12.33
N LEU A 191 -1.36 -6.93 12.60
CA LEU A 191 -0.97 -6.05 13.69
C LEU A 191 -0.90 -6.81 15.02
N ARG A 192 -1.93 -7.58 15.39
CA ARG A 192 -1.94 -8.36 16.63
C ARG A 192 -0.98 -9.53 16.59
N ALA A 193 -0.78 -10.14 15.43
CA ALA A 193 0.15 -11.26 15.28
C ALA A 193 1.61 -10.88 15.54
N VAL A 194 2.03 -9.64 15.24
CA VAL A 194 3.41 -9.18 15.43
C VAL A 194 3.67 -8.54 16.79
N LEU A 195 2.64 -8.21 17.58
CA LEU A 195 2.78 -7.63 18.91
C LEU A 195 3.51 -8.55 19.90
N PRO A 196 4.01 -8.04 21.04
CA PRO A 196 4.62 -8.83 22.10
C PRO A 196 3.74 -10.00 22.55
N GLY A 197 4.19 -11.21 22.27
CA GLY A 197 3.44 -12.44 22.52
C GLY A 197 2.56 -12.93 21.38
N GLY A 198 2.45 -12.18 20.29
CA GLY A 198 1.80 -12.61 19.06
C GLY A 198 2.57 -13.71 18.32
N THR A 199 1.89 -14.38 17.42
CA THR A 199 2.40 -15.57 16.71
C THR A 199 3.53 -15.28 15.73
N HIS A 200 3.65 -14.02 15.25
CA HIS A 200 4.65 -13.56 14.29
C HIS A 200 5.56 -12.44 14.86
N ASN A 201 5.66 -12.32 16.18
CA ASN A 201 6.59 -11.37 16.78
C ASN A 201 8.06 -11.67 16.46
N ALA A 202 8.38 -12.95 16.21
CA ALA A 202 9.72 -13.35 15.80
C ALA A 202 10.10 -12.82 14.41
N GLU A 203 9.17 -12.79 13.49
CA GLU A 203 9.33 -12.25 12.14
C GLU A 203 9.53 -10.72 12.18
N LEU A 204 8.76 -10.01 13.01
CA LEU A 204 9.00 -8.58 13.24
C LEU A 204 10.41 -8.33 13.81
N ARG A 205 10.85 -9.11 14.81
CA ARG A 205 12.22 -9.00 15.36
C ARG A 205 13.27 -9.24 14.28
N ALA A 206 13.08 -10.27 13.42
CA ALA A 206 14.00 -10.55 12.33
C ALA A 206 14.07 -9.40 11.32
N TYR A 207 12.95 -8.74 11.03
CA TYR A 207 12.93 -7.55 10.17
C TYR A 207 13.64 -6.36 10.83
N LEU A 208 13.40 -6.11 12.11
CA LEU A 208 14.09 -5.06 12.87
C LEU A 208 15.60 -5.34 13.02
N ASP A 209 16.03 -6.62 12.99
CA ASP A 209 17.45 -6.99 12.92
C ASP A 209 18.11 -6.46 11.63
N LEU A 210 17.39 -6.44 10.51
CA LEU A 210 17.88 -5.88 9.25
C LEU A 210 17.93 -4.35 9.28
N VAL A 211 16.96 -3.71 9.92
CA VAL A 211 17.00 -2.25 10.17
C VAL A 211 18.22 -1.90 11.04
N ALA A 212 18.45 -2.66 12.11
CA ALA A 212 19.61 -2.48 12.96
C ALA A 212 20.93 -2.69 12.19
N LEU A 213 20.98 -3.70 11.32
CA LEU A 213 22.13 -3.95 10.45
C LEU A 213 22.41 -2.75 9.52
N ALA A 214 21.37 -2.16 8.92
CA ALA A 214 21.53 -0.98 8.08
C ALA A 214 22.04 0.21 8.90
N ALA A 215 21.42 0.52 10.04
CA ALA A 215 21.79 1.64 10.91
C ALA A 215 23.24 1.52 11.45
N ASP A 216 23.63 0.32 11.90
CA ASP A 216 24.99 0.05 12.41
C ASP A 216 26.09 0.20 11.32
N ASN A 217 25.75 -0.01 10.06
CA ASN A 217 26.69 0.05 8.92
C ASN A 217 26.63 1.38 8.15
N ALA A 218 25.69 2.24 8.44
CA ALA A 218 25.67 3.62 7.96
C ALA A 218 26.74 4.42 8.73
N ARG A 219 27.94 4.55 8.15
CA ARG A 219 29.09 5.17 8.80
C ARG A 219 29.75 6.19 7.90
N ASP A 220 30.16 7.32 8.52
CA ASP A 220 30.93 8.36 7.87
C ASP A 220 32.38 7.91 7.54
N ALA A 221 33.17 8.80 6.98
CA ALA A 221 34.55 8.51 6.61
C ALA A 221 35.47 8.26 7.82
N ASP A 222 35.12 8.77 9.00
CA ASP A 222 35.86 8.61 10.25
C ASP A 222 35.40 7.34 11.02
N GLY A 223 34.34 6.71 10.55
CA GLY A 223 33.77 5.48 11.09
C GLY A 223 32.71 5.68 12.17
N ASN A 224 32.27 6.92 12.39
CA ASN A 224 31.13 7.21 13.27
C ASN A 224 29.82 6.75 12.61
N ARG A 225 28.85 6.37 13.42
CA ARG A 225 27.49 6.07 12.94
C ARG A 225 26.81 7.36 12.47
N ILE A 226 26.25 7.32 11.27
CA ILE A 226 25.50 8.42 10.71
C ILE A 226 24.09 8.46 11.36
N PRO A 227 23.64 9.60 11.87
CA PRO A 227 22.30 9.74 12.42
C PRO A 227 21.22 9.53 11.36
N ILE A 228 20.12 8.87 11.75
CA ILE A 228 18.98 8.56 10.88
C ILE A 228 17.69 8.95 11.62
N VAL A 229 16.82 9.72 10.98
CA VAL A 229 15.46 9.93 11.47
C VAL A 229 14.60 8.73 11.04
N PHE A 230 14.38 7.78 11.94
CA PHE A 230 13.64 6.55 11.66
C PHE A 230 12.15 6.78 11.88
N ARG A 231 11.35 6.51 10.86
CA ARG A 231 9.91 6.79 10.79
C ARG A 231 9.12 5.49 10.52
N PRO A 232 9.03 4.58 11.50
CA PRO A 232 8.24 3.36 11.35
C PRO A 232 6.75 3.63 11.48
N TRP A 233 5.94 2.77 10.86
CA TRP A 233 4.49 2.71 11.05
C TRP A 233 3.76 4.04 10.80
N HIS A 234 4.24 4.82 9.84
CA HIS A 234 3.68 6.10 9.46
C HIS A 234 2.25 5.95 8.90
N GLU A 235 1.54 7.07 8.80
CA GLU A 235 0.16 7.12 8.30
C GLU A 235 -0.82 6.15 9.00
N ASN A 236 -0.57 5.82 10.24
CA ASN A 236 -1.33 4.84 11.00
C ASN A 236 -2.79 5.24 11.27
N THR A 237 -3.16 6.48 11.06
CA THR A 237 -4.53 6.98 11.15
C THR A 237 -5.37 6.63 9.92
N GLY A 238 -4.72 6.25 8.81
CA GLY A 238 -5.33 5.64 7.63
C GLY A 238 -5.68 4.17 7.83
N SER A 239 -6.24 3.56 6.79
CA SER A 239 -6.63 2.14 6.80
C SER A 239 -6.17 1.42 5.53
N TRP A 240 -5.10 1.89 4.91
CA TRP A 240 -4.52 1.28 3.71
C TRP A 240 -3.30 0.41 3.98
N PHE A 241 -2.66 0.56 5.14
CA PHE A 241 -1.59 -0.32 5.59
C PHE A 241 -2.11 -1.31 6.63
N TRP A 242 -1.51 -2.49 6.75
CA TRP A 242 -1.93 -3.50 7.73
C TRP A 242 -1.76 -3.04 9.19
N TRP A 243 -0.98 -2.00 9.45
CA TRP A 243 -0.84 -1.36 10.78
C TRP A 243 -1.78 -0.16 10.97
N GLY A 244 -2.69 0.09 10.02
CA GLY A 244 -3.61 1.22 10.02
C GLY A 244 -4.74 1.09 11.04
N ALA A 245 -5.45 2.20 11.24
CA ALA A 245 -6.45 2.37 12.29
C ALA A 245 -7.58 1.34 12.28
N ALA A 246 -7.92 0.75 11.12
CA ALA A 246 -8.96 -0.25 11.01
C ALA A 246 -8.56 -1.65 11.51
N PHE A 247 -7.28 -1.91 11.78
CA PHE A 247 -6.74 -3.25 12.03
C PHE A 247 -6.27 -3.45 13.47
N GLY A 248 -6.40 -2.44 14.31
CA GLY A 248 -6.08 -2.53 15.73
C GLY A 248 -6.58 -1.34 16.53
N THR A 249 -6.59 -1.50 17.85
CA THR A 249 -6.92 -0.40 18.77
C THR A 249 -5.76 0.61 18.85
N PRO A 250 -6.03 1.86 19.28
CA PRO A 250 -4.95 2.83 19.54
C PRO A 250 -3.86 2.30 20.48
N GLY A 251 -4.23 1.49 21.50
CA GLY A 251 -3.26 0.89 22.42
C GLY A 251 -2.40 -0.17 21.78
N GLU A 252 -2.95 -0.99 20.88
CA GLU A 252 -2.20 -1.98 20.10
C GLU A 252 -1.20 -1.31 19.16
N PHE A 253 -1.58 -0.23 18.48
CA PHE A 253 -0.65 0.55 17.67
C PHE A 253 0.48 1.19 18.49
N LYS A 254 0.14 1.81 19.65
CA LYS A 254 1.13 2.39 20.55
C LYS A 254 2.16 1.33 20.98
N GLU A 255 1.69 0.12 21.26
CA GLU A 255 2.56 -0.97 21.64
C GLU A 255 3.46 -1.46 20.50
N LEU A 256 2.95 -1.53 19.28
CA LEU A 256 3.76 -1.83 18.10
C LEU A 256 4.93 -0.86 17.96
N PHE A 257 4.66 0.44 18.10
CA PHE A 257 5.69 1.47 18.02
C PHE A 257 6.67 1.39 19.17
N ARG A 258 6.18 1.25 20.43
CA ARG A 258 7.02 1.11 21.63
C ARG A 258 7.95 -0.09 21.53
N PHE A 259 7.40 -1.24 21.17
CA PHE A 259 8.19 -2.44 20.98
C PHE A 259 9.29 -2.27 19.92
N THR A 260 8.99 -1.59 18.83
CA THR A 260 9.98 -1.29 17.78
C THR A 260 11.15 -0.48 18.33
N VAL A 261 10.85 0.59 19.09
CA VAL A 261 11.86 1.43 19.75
C VAL A 261 12.68 0.63 20.76
N GLU A 262 12.02 -0.06 21.69
CA GLU A 262 12.69 -0.84 22.75
C GLU A 262 13.56 -1.95 22.17
N TYR A 263 13.10 -2.61 21.11
CA TYR A 263 13.89 -3.65 20.47
C TYR A 263 15.16 -3.11 19.82
N LEU A 264 15.06 -2.03 19.07
CA LEU A 264 16.23 -1.42 18.40
C LEU A 264 17.19 -0.78 19.41
N ARG A 265 16.68 -0.01 20.37
CA ARG A 265 17.47 0.68 21.38
C ARG A 265 18.04 -0.29 22.43
N ASP A 266 17.16 -1.04 23.13
CA ASP A 266 17.53 -1.76 24.36
C ASP A 266 18.05 -3.17 24.08
N VAL A 267 17.60 -3.84 22.99
CA VAL A 267 18.05 -5.18 22.63
C VAL A 267 19.18 -5.14 21.61
N LYS A 268 19.07 -4.30 20.58
CA LYS A 268 20.08 -4.24 19.51
C LYS A 268 21.17 -3.21 19.78
N GLY A 269 20.96 -2.23 20.67
CA GLY A 269 21.92 -1.18 20.99
C GLY A 269 22.21 -0.25 19.81
N VAL A 270 21.19 0.06 19.03
CA VAL A 270 21.27 1.01 17.92
C VAL A 270 21.11 2.41 18.50
N ASP A 271 22.18 3.21 18.50
CA ASP A 271 22.29 4.50 19.18
C ASP A 271 22.35 5.72 18.22
N ASN A 272 22.06 5.51 16.92
CA ASN A 272 22.07 6.54 15.90
C ASN A 272 20.69 6.79 15.26
N LEU A 273 19.61 6.44 15.95
CA LEU A 273 18.24 6.70 15.50
C LEU A 273 17.60 7.85 16.28
N LEU A 274 16.90 8.73 15.55
CA LEU A 274 15.87 9.62 16.08
C LEU A 274 14.52 9.04 15.67
N TYR A 275 13.62 8.80 16.62
CA TYR A 275 12.35 8.14 16.34
C TYR A 275 11.27 9.15 15.97
N SER A 276 10.73 9.03 14.76
CA SER A 276 9.67 9.90 14.23
C SER A 276 8.35 9.16 14.17
N TRP A 277 7.31 9.74 14.78
CA TRP A 277 5.92 9.28 14.67
C TRP A 277 5.13 10.26 13.84
N SER A 278 4.53 9.80 12.73
CA SER A 278 3.86 10.64 11.74
C SER A 278 2.50 10.05 11.31
N PRO A 279 1.42 10.43 11.99
CA PRO A 279 0.07 10.11 11.52
C PRO A 279 -0.29 10.98 10.31
N ASN A 280 -1.18 10.45 9.45
CA ASN A 280 -1.71 11.21 8.32
C ASN A 280 -3.09 11.78 8.61
N GLY A 281 -3.47 12.76 7.83
CA GLY A 281 -4.82 13.29 7.82
C GLY A 281 -4.89 14.79 8.02
N THR A 282 -6.10 15.30 8.24
CA THR A 282 -6.31 16.62 8.81
C THR A 282 -6.89 16.46 10.20
N PHE A 283 -6.32 17.15 11.16
CA PHE A 283 -6.73 17.13 12.57
C PHE A 283 -7.51 18.40 12.96
N GLY A 284 -7.54 19.40 12.06
CA GLY A 284 -8.21 20.68 12.30
C GLY A 284 -7.65 21.47 13.48
N GLY A 285 -6.38 21.21 13.85
CA GLY A 285 -5.74 21.77 15.02
C GLY A 285 -6.16 21.13 16.35
N ASP A 286 -6.81 19.95 16.32
CA ASP A 286 -7.24 19.22 17.51
C ASP A 286 -6.16 18.25 18.01
N ALA A 287 -5.52 18.64 19.12
CA ALA A 287 -4.44 17.88 19.74
C ALA A 287 -4.87 16.50 20.27
N GLU A 288 -6.11 16.35 20.74
CA GLU A 288 -6.59 15.07 21.27
C GLU A 288 -6.70 14.03 20.13
N THR A 289 -7.26 14.44 18.99
CA THR A 289 -7.34 13.58 17.79
C THR A 289 -5.95 13.24 17.26
N TYR A 290 -5.03 14.21 17.17
CA TYR A 290 -3.66 13.97 16.75
C TYR A 290 -2.96 12.95 17.67
N LEU A 291 -3.00 13.15 18.99
CA LEU A 291 -2.32 12.31 19.98
C LEU A 291 -3.00 10.96 20.27
N ARG A 292 -4.11 10.62 19.62
CA ARG A 292 -4.87 9.39 19.89
C ARG A 292 -4.01 8.13 19.86
N THR A 293 -3.09 8.04 18.91
CA THR A 293 -2.16 6.92 18.73
C THR A 293 -0.73 7.25 19.12
N TYR A 294 -0.49 8.38 19.77
CA TYR A 294 0.85 8.80 20.19
C TYR A 294 1.47 7.82 21.18
N PRO A 295 2.65 7.24 20.92
CA PRO A 295 3.26 6.21 21.76
C PRO A 295 3.72 6.71 23.13
N GLY A 296 3.98 8.01 23.25
CA GLY A 296 4.48 8.66 24.46
C GLY A 296 5.83 9.35 24.25
N ASP A 297 6.14 10.29 25.14
CA ASP A 297 7.34 11.14 25.04
C ASP A 297 8.65 10.33 25.13
N ASP A 298 8.62 9.17 25.80
CA ASP A 298 9.76 8.28 25.97
C ASP A 298 10.08 7.42 24.71
N PHE A 299 9.26 7.56 23.66
CA PHE A 299 9.36 6.73 22.45
C PHE A 299 9.43 7.55 21.15
N VAL A 300 9.30 8.87 21.22
CA VAL A 300 9.24 9.75 20.05
C VAL A 300 10.14 10.96 20.23
N ASP A 301 11.03 11.22 19.26
CA ASP A 301 11.86 12.42 19.19
C ASP A 301 11.24 13.48 18.27
N VAL A 302 10.54 13.03 17.21
CA VAL A 302 9.97 13.89 16.18
C VAL A 302 8.48 13.64 16.04
N LEU A 303 7.68 14.71 16.19
CA LEU A 303 6.25 14.73 15.90
C LEU A 303 6.06 15.10 14.42
N GLY A 304 5.71 14.10 13.62
CA GLY A 304 5.52 14.23 12.18
C GLY A 304 4.07 14.46 11.77
N TYR A 305 3.90 14.83 10.52
CA TYR A 305 2.60 15.03 9.88
C TYR A 305 2.70 14.64 8.41
N ASP A 306 1.83 13.74 7.95
CA ASP A 306 1.77 13.31 6.56
C ASP A 306 0.45 13.78 5.96
N TYR A 307 0.51 14.60 4.91
CA TYR A 307 -0.68 15.11 4.26
C TYR A 307 -0.43 15.47 2.80
N TYR A 308 -1.29 14.96 1.91
CA TYR A 308 -1.30 15.27 0.48
C TYR A 308 -2.48 16.15 0.09
N ASP A 309 -2.22 17.20 -0.70
CA ASP A 309 -3.21 18.20 -1.07
C ASP A 309 -3.95 17.85 -2.36
N ASP A 310 -5.27 17.71 -2.28
CA ASP A 310 -6.18 17.48 -3.41
C ASP A 310 -6.85 18.74 -3.95
N SER A 311 -6.51 19.92 -3.40
CA SER A 311 -7.21 21.18 -3.64
C SER A 311 -6.41 22.22 -4.44
N GLY A 312 -5.13 21.93 -4.76
CA GLY A 312 -4.21 22.89 -5.37
C GLY A 312 -3.94 24.07 -4.45
N ALA A 313 -3.61 23.82 -3.19
CA ALA A 313 -3.32 24.83 -2.17
C ALA A 313 -4.44 25.86 -2.00
N SER A 314 -5.70 25.42 -2.02
CA SER A 314 -6.83 26.32 -1.80
C SER A 314 -6.73 27.00 -0.43
N PRO A 315 -7.19 28.25 -0.27
CA PRO A 315 -7.06 28.99 1.00
C PRO A 315 -7.65 28.26 2.22
N ALA A 316 -8.74 27.52 2.03
CA ALA A 316 -9.35 26.72 3.11
C ALA A 316 -8.46 25.53 3.50
N ARG A 317 -7.84 24.87 2.52
CA ARG A 317 -6.95 23.75 2.77
C ARG A 317 -5.64 24.19 3.41
N LEU A 318 -5.03 25.26 2.90
CA LEU A 318 -3.85 25.86 3.53
C LEU A 318 -4.10 26.26 4.98
N ALA A 319 -5.26 26.84 5.28
CA ALA A 319 -5.62 27.18 6.67
C ALA A 319 -5.69 25.95 7.57
N THR A 320 -6.18 24.79 7.06
CA THR A 320 -6.21 23.54 7.82
C THR A 320 -4.80 22.99 8.05
N VAL A 321 -3.97 22.91 7.00
CA VAL A 321 -2.57 22.45 7.09
C VAL A 321 -1.76 23.30 8.08
N VAL A 322 -1.89 24.61 7.99
CA VAL A 322 -1.22 25.56 8.90
C VAL A 322 -1.70 25.39 10.35
N ALA A 323 -3.01 25.17 10.55
CA ALA A 323 -3.54 24.91 11.90
C ALA A 323 -2.98 23.62 12.50
N ASP A 324 -2.87 22.55 11.71
CA ASP A 324 -2.30 21.28 12.13
C ASP A 324 -0.80 21.40 12.42
N LEU A 325 -0.01 21.95 11.49
CA LEU A 325 1.43 22.20 11.71
C LEU A 325 1.69 23.07 12.93
N GLY A 326 0.89 24.13 13.12
CA GLY A 326 0.99 25.00 14.29
C GLY A 326 0.67 24.27 15.60
N MET A 327 -0.34 23.43 15.63
CA MET A 327 -0.69 22.59 16.79
C MET A 327 0.43 21.59 17.09
N ILE A 328 0.97 20.91 16.06
CA ILE A 328 2.05 19.93 16.20
C ILE A 328 3.33 20.61 16.71
N ALA A 329 3.63 21.82 16.24
CA ALA A 329 4.76 22.58 16.72
C ALA A 329 4.62 22.99 18.20
N ASP A 330 3.43 23.39 18.63
CA ASP A 330 3.15 23.68 20.05
C ASP A 330 3.31 22.42 20.91
N LEU A 331 2.79 21.27 20.45
CA LEU A 331 2.94 19.98 21.14
C LEU A 331 4.40 19.53 21.22
N ALA A 332 5.19 19.76 20.18
CA ALA A 332 6.62 19.46 20.15
C ALA A 332 7.39 20.31 21.17
N ASP A 333 7.10 21.63 21.23
CA ASP A 333 7.73 22.52 22.22
C ASP A 333 7.37 22.14 23.67
N GLU A 334 6.08 21.81 23.92
CA GLU A 334 5.63 21.36 25.24
C GLU A 334 6.35 20.11 25.72
N ARG A 335 6.80 19.26 24.80
CA ARG A 335 7.43 17.94 25.07
C ARG A 335 8.94 17.93 24.84
N SER A 336 9.54 19.08 24.50
CA SER A 336 10.96 19.17 24.10
C SER A 336 11.32 18.29 22.90
N LYS A 337 10.41 18.19 21.92
CA LYS A 337 10.55 17.41 20.69
C LYS A 337 10.70 18.31 19.46
N VAL A 338 10.92 17.71 18.30
CA VAL A 338 10.96 18.40 17.01
C VAL A 338 9.64 18.18 16.27
N SER A 339 9.15 19.17 15.52
CA SER A 339 8.00 19.04 14.63
C SER A 339 8.46 19.09 13.18
N ALA A 340 7.78 18.32 12.31
CA ALA A 340 8.10 18.25 10.89
C ALA A 340 6.88 17.90 10.01
N PHE A 341 6.91 18.36 8.77
CA PHE A 341 5.98 17.95 7.71
C PHE A 341 6.62 16.78 6.94
N THR A 342 6.41 15.58 7.46
CA THR A 342 7.18 14.38 7.12
C THR A 342 6.86 13.81 5.75
N GLU A 343 5.64 14.05 5.23
CA GLU A 343 5.28 13.82 3.82
C GLU A 343 4.26 14.82 3.34
N THR A 344 4.47 15.35 2.12
CA THR A 344 3.50 16.24 1.47
C THR A 344 3.65 16.24 -0.05
N GLY A 345 2.67 16.81 -0.72
CA GLY A 345 2.66 16.99 -2.18
C GLY A 345 1.24 17.13 -2.71
N PRO A 346 1.07 17.42 -3.99
CA PRO A 346 -0.23 17.25 -4.66
C PRO A 346 -0.66 15.79 -4.63
N THR A 347 -1.91 15.51 -4.29
CA THR A 347 -2.44 14.13 -4.24
C THR A 347 -2.31 13.45 -5.60
N GLY A 348 -1.60 12.30 -5.60
CA GLY A 348 -1.31 11.54 -6.81
C GLY A 348 -0.28 12.21 -7.73
N GLY A 349 0.56 13.08 -7.18
CA GLY A 349 1.61 13.79 -7.90
C GLY A 349 1.11 14.92 -8.82
N MET A 350 2.06 15.57 -9.48
CA MET A 350 1.77 16.63 -10.44
C MET A 350 1.09 16.08 -11.70
N LYS A 351 0.23 16.88 -12.29
CA LYS A 351 -0.49 16.53 -13.50
C LYS A 351 0.25 17.04 -14.74
N PRO A 352 -0.08 16.53 -15.94
CA PRO A 352 0.42 17.10 -17.18
C PRO A 352 0.14 18.61 -17.28
N ASP A 353 0.97 19.33 -18.06
CA ASP A 353 0.84 20.77 -18.26
C ASP A 353 -0.59 21.17 -18.68
N GLY A 354 -1.14 22.12 -17.95
CA GLY A 354 -2.50 22.62 -18.13
C GLY A 354 -3.57 21.86 -17.36
N GLU A 355 -3.21 20.82 -16.61
CA GLU A 355 -4.12 20.02 -15.77
C GLU A 355 -3.85 20.20 -14.28
N ASN A 356 -2.73 20.84 -13.88
CA ASN A 356 -2.46 21.15 -12.50
C ASN A 356 -3.44 22.20 -11.96
N LEU A 357 -3.99 21.97 -10.77
CA LEU A 357 -4.95 22.89 -10.15
C LEU A 357 -4.32 24.22 -9.77
N ASN A 358 -3.04 24.22 -9.42
CA ASN A 358 -2.27 25.39 -9.04
C ASN A 358 -0.80 25.21 -9.44
N THR A 359 -0.32 26.08 -10.32
CA THR A 359 1.09 26.08 -10.77
C THR A 359 2.03 26.84 -9.83
N SER A 360 1.51 27.39 -8.72
CA SER A 360 2.26 28.05 -7.64
C SER A 360 2.16 27.30 -6.32
N TRP A 361 1.95 25.97 -6.38
CA TRP A 361 1.65 25.14 -5.19
C TRP A 361 2.77 25.20 -4.13
N PHE A 362 4.04 25.12 -4.53
CA PHE A 362 5.19 25.15 -3.62
C PHE A 362 5.32 26.50 -2.90
N THR A 363 5.27 27.59 -3.65
CA THR A 363 5.41 28.94 -3.08
C THR A 363 4.18 29.36 -2.27
N ASP A 364 2.96 28.96 -2.67
CA ASP A 364 1.75 29.24 -1.90
C ASP A 364 1.72 28.50 -0.55
N LEU A 365 2.15 27.22 -0.54
CA LEU A 365 2.28 26.43 0.69
C LEU A 365 3.36 27.03 1.61
N LEU A 366 4.53 27.34 1.07
CA LEU A 366 5.64 27.97 1.80
C LEU A 366 5.19 29.28 2.44
N ALA A 367 4.56 30.15 1.67
CA ALA A 367 4.09 31.46 2.15
C ALA A 367 3.04 31.30 3.27
N ALA A 368 2.19 30.28 3.20
CA ALA A 368 1.21 30.01 4.25
C ALA A 368 1.88 29.52 5.54
N ILE A 369 2.90 28.65 5.44
CA ILE A 369 3.67 28.13 6.58
C ILE A 369 4.48 29.28 7.22
N GLU A 370 5.21 30.08 6.44
CA GLU A 370 6.03 31.19 6.94
C GLU A 370 5.20 32.27 7.62
N ALA A 371 3.99 32.53 7.12
CA ALA A 371 3.09 33.56 7.67
C ALA A 371 2.54 33.22 9.06
N ASP A 372 2.49 31.94 9.46
CA ASP A 372 2.03 31.52 10.79
C ASP A 372 3.22 31.24 11.72
N PRO A 373 3.38 31.97 12.84
CA PRO A 373 4.54 31.83 13.74
C PRO A 373 4.59 30.49 14.48
N ARG A 374 3.57 29.65 14.39
CA ARG A 374 3.55 28.30 14.94
C ARG A 374 3.93 27.29 13.86
N ALA A 375 3.26 27.32 12.70
CA ALA A 375 3.52 26.41 11.58
C ALA A 375 4.95 26.57 11.05
N SER A 376 5.51 27.79 11.06
CA SER A 376 6.89 28.08 10.68
C SER A 376 7.94 27.37 11.55
N ARG A 377 7.55 26.78 12.68
CA ARG A 377 8.42 25.96 13.51
C ARG A 377 8.48 24.49 13.08
N SER A 378 8.11 24.14 11.85
CA SER A 378 8.37 22.83 11.26
C SER A 378 9.82 22.76 10.78
N ALA A 379 10.58 21.73 11.16
CA ALA A 379 11.99 21.60 10.82
C ALA A 379 12.20 21.33 9.33
N TRP A 380 11.38 20.49 8.74
CA TRP A 380 11.43 20.17 7.31
C TRP A 380 10.06 19.92 6.71
N MET A 381 9.99 19.95 5.38
CA MET A 381 8.92 19.38 4.58
C MET A 381 9.53 18.43 3.55
N LEU A 382 8.86 17.29 3.26
CA LEU A 382 9.36 16.28 2.35
C LEU A 382 8.32 15.91 1.30
N THR A 383 8.70 15.97 0.03
CA THR A 383 7.87 15.49 -1.08
C THR A 383 8.18 14.03 -1.40
N TRP A 384 7.16 13.30 -1.91
CA TRP A 384 7.32 11.88 -2.26
C TRP A 384 8.20 11.67 -3.48
N ALA A 385 8.51 10.40 -3.76
CA ALA A 385 9.47 9.98 -4.77
C ALA A 385 8.98 10.17 -6.20
N ASN A 386 9.88 10.57 -7.09
CA ASN A 386 9.69 10.52 -8.53
C ASN A 386 10.09 9.14 -9.05
N PHE A 387 9.13 8.22 -9.22
CA PHE A 387 9.43 6.87 -9.67
C PHE A 387 9.74 6.76 -11.18
N GLY A 388 9.54 7.84 -11.93
CA GLY A 388 9.74 7.86 -13.37
C GLY A 388 8.70 7.06 -14.18
N GLY A 389 8.92 6.93 -15.48
CA GLY A 389 8.04 6.17 -16.36
C GLY A 389 6.68 6.84 -16.57
N SER A 390 5.58 6.14 -16.22
CA SER A 390 4.21 6.64 -16.32
C SER A 390 3.69 7.24 -15.03
N ASN A 391 4.48 7.21 -13.95
CA ASN A 391 4.06 7.77 -12.67
C ASN A 391 4.19 9.30 -12.70
N ALA A 392 3.25 9.99 -12.07
CA ALA A 392 3.33 11.42 -11.89
C ALA A 392 4.44 11.77 -10.88
N PRO A 393 5.29 12.77 -11.14
CA PRO A 393 6.31 13.21 -10.20
C PRO A 393 5.70 14.03 -9.06
N TRP A 394 6.38 14.07 -7.91
CA TRP A 394 6.05 14.98 -6.79
C TRP A 394 7.02 16.16 -6.69
N THR A 395 8.18 16.08 -7.36
CA THR A 395 9.12 17.19 -7.53
C THR A 395 9.33 17.42 -9.02
N PRO A 396 9.08 18.64 -9.54
CA PRO A 396 9.10 18.89 -10.98
C PRO A 396 10.52 18.96 -11.53
N THR A 397 10.74 18.29 -12.65
CA THR A 397 11.99 18.33 -13.43
C THR A 397 11.84 19.14 -14.71
N GLU A 398 10.61 19.30 -15.19
CA GLU A 398 10.23 20.08 -16.37
C GLU A 398 8.78 20.58 -16.23
N GLY A 399 8.24 21.25 -17.23
CA GLY A 399 6.84 21.64 -17.30
C GLY A 399 6.48 22.90 -16.53
N GLU A 400 5.16 23.13 -16.37
CA GLU A 400 4.59 24.38 -15.83
C GLU A 400 4.84 24.58 -14.33
N MET A 401 5.10 23.51 -13.58
CA MET A 401 5.38 23.57 -12.15
C MET A 401 6.85 23.86 -11.81
N LEU A 402 7.80 23.62 -12.73
CA LEU A 402 9.22 23.81 -12.49
C LEU A 402 9.60 25.25 -12.11
N PRO A 403 9.06 26.33 -12.73
CA PRO A 403 9.39 27.69 -12.32
C PRO A 403 8.99 28.02 -10.87
N ASP A 404 7.89 27.44 -10.37
CA ASP A 404 7.44 27.61 -8.99
C ASP A 404 8.38 26.90 -8.02
N PHE A 405 8.78 25.68 -8.33
CA PHE A 405 9.75 24.94 -7.51
C PHE A 405 11.12 25.63 -7.48
N GLN A 406 11.57 26.21 -8.61
CA GLN A 406 12.78 27.01 -8.65
C GLN A 406 12.65 28.33 -7.83
N ALA A 407 11.45 28.92 -7.78
CA ALA A 407 11.18 30.07 -6.93
C ALA A 407 11.15 29.68 -5.45
N PHE A 408 10.60 28.51 -5.12
CA PHE A 408 10.65 27.91 -3.79
C PHE A 408 12.11 27.67 -3.35
N HIS A 409 12.95 27.07 -4.20
CA HIS A 409 14.38 26.89 -3.93
C HIS A 409 15.13 28.21 -3.71
N ALA A 410 14.77 29.26 -4.43
CA ALA A 410 15.41 30.57 -4.31
C ALA A 410 14.89 31.41 -3.13
N ASP A 411 13.91 30.93 -2.40
CA ASP A 411 13.38 31.64 -1.22
C ASP A 411 14.34 31.49 -0.03
N PRO A 412 14.72 32.58 0.64
CA PRO A 412 15.67 32.52 1.76
C PRO A 412 15.13 31.74 2.99
N TYR A 413 13.87 31.37 3.00
CA TYR A 413 13.28 30.56 4.06
C TYR A 413 13.43 29.04 3.80
N THR A 414 13.80 28.61 2.59
CA THR A 414 14.03 27.19 2.26
C THR A 414 15.52 26.86 2.33
N TYR A 415 15.85 25.71 2.90
CA TYR A 415 17.22 25.20 3.02
C TYR A 415 17.37 23.91 2.22
N PHE A 416 18.44 23.86 1.42
CA PHE A 416 18.89 22.72 0.65
C PHE A 416 20.21 22.17 1.21
N ALA A 417 20.80 21.13 0.62
CA ALA A 417 21.95 20.45 1.21
C ALA A 417 23.18 21.35 1.41
N ASP A 418 23.43 22.32 0.54
CA ASP A 418 24.56 23.26 0.64
C ASP A 418 24.43 24.27 1.79
N GLU A 419 23.23 24.35 2.41
CA GLU A 419 22.92 25.21 3.57
C GLU A 419 22.86 24.44 4.89
N VAL A 420 23.02 23.09 4.85
CA VAL A 420 23.04 22.24 6.05
C VAL A 420 24.45 22.24 6.64
N GLU A 421 24.81 23.27 7.37
CA GLU A 421 26.09 23.36 8.05
C GLU A 421 25.96 23.11 9.57
N GLY A 422 26.84 22.29 10.15
CA GLY A 422 26.93 22.02 11.59
C GLY A 422 25.87 21.09 12.15
N ALA A 423 25.10 20.41 11.32
CA ALA A 423 24.06 19.47 11.76
C ALA A 423 24.61 18.31 12.59
N PHE A 424 25.87 17.92 12.38
CA PHE A 424 26.46 16.75 13.01
C PHE A 424 27.61 17.04 13.97
N ASP A 425 28.02 18.29 14.10
CA ASP A 425 29.27 18.71 14.80
C ASP A 425 29.03 19.47 16.09
N ALA A 426 27.77 19.69 16.49
CA ALA A 426 27.44 20.47 17.68
C ALA A 426 27.83 19.75 18.95
N VAL A 427 28.38 20.50 19.91
CA VAL A 427 28.65 19.97 21.25
C VAL A 427 27.37 20.01 22.08
N THR A 428 26.87 18.83 22.43
CA THR A 428 25.62 18.64 23.18
C THR A 428 25.87 17.89 24.49
N GLU A 429 24.96 18.05 25.44
CA GLU A 429 24.96 17.34 26.71
C GLU A 429 23.71 16.45 26.77
N PRO A 430 23.82 15.10 26.95
CA PRO A 430 22.66 14.23 27.05
C PRO A 430 21.90 14.49 28.36
N VAL A 431 20.58 14.47 28.29
CA VAL A 431 19.71 14.41 29.46
C VAL A 431 19.58 12.93 29.85
N ALA A 432 19.57 12.64 31.15
CA ALA A 432 19.38 11.26 31.59
C ALA A 432 17.99 10.74 31.19
N ALA A 433 17.93 9.49 30.72
CA ALA A 433 16.66 8.84 30.39
C ALA A 433 15.65 8.92 31.53
N ALA A 434 14.43 9.22 31.22
CA ALA A 434 13.32 9.10 32.15
C ALA A 434 13.06 7.62 32.48
N PRO A 435 12.63 7.28 33.70
CA PRO A 435 12.21 5.94 34.00
C PRO A 435 10.94 5.54 33.24
N VAL A 436 10.98 4.40 32.56
CA VAL A 436 9.84 3.92 31.74
C VAL A 436 9.24 2.67 32.36
N ALA A 437 7.93 2.62 32.48
CA ALA A 437 7.18 1.41 32.82
C ALA A 437 5.86 1.36 32.07
N HIS A 438 5.57 0.26 31.41
CA HIS A 438 4.26 0.03 30.77
C HIS A 438 3.93 -1.46 30.65
N LEU A 439 2.64 -1.76 30.45
CA LEU A 439 2.18 -3.13 30.20
C LEU A 439 2.18 -3.36 28.68
N ALA A 440 3.12 -4.17 28.19
CA ALA A 440 3.29 -4.47 26.77
C ALA A 440 2.28 -5.54 26.29
N SER A 441 1.88 -6.46 27.14
CA SER A 441 0.87 -7.48 26.76
C SER A 441 0.07 -7.91 28.00
N PRO A 442 -1.28 -7.95 27.88
CA PRO A 442 -2.08 -7.44 26.78
C PRO A 442 -2.00 -5.91 26.67
N SER A 443 -2.03 -5.38 25.45
CA SER A 443 -1.96 -3.94 25.19
C SER A 443 -3.20 -3.22 25.70
N ASP A 444 -3.09 -1.93 25.98
CA ASP A 444 -4.21 -1.12 26.45
C ASP A 444 -5.37 -1.12 25.41
N GLY A 445 -6.59 -1.34 25.87
CA GLY A 445 -7.78 -1.44 25.03
C GLY A 445 -7.92 -2.72 24.23
N SER A 446 -6.96 -3.64 24.27
CA SER A 446 -7.01 -4.89 23.53
C SER A 446 -8.03 -5.88 24.07
N ARG A 447 -8.44 -6.85 23.26
CA ARG A 447 -9.32 -7.93 23.65
C ARG A 447 -8.55 -9.14 24.17
N VAL A 448 -9.04 -9.75 25.23
CA VAL A 448 -8.49 -10.98 25.78
C VAL A 448 -9.56 -12.06 25.94
N ALA A 449 -9.21 -13.27 25.54
CA ALA A 449 -10.06 -14.45 25.65
C ALA A 449 -9.91 -15.12 27.03
N SER A 450 -10.79 -16.08 27.33
CA SER A 450 -10.62 -16.94 28.51
C SER A 450 -9.42 -17.87 28.39
N GLY A 451 -8.80 -18.17 29.52
CA GLY A 451 -7.66 -19.07 29.63
C GLY A 451 -6.42 -18.40 30.19
N PRO A 452 -5.25 -19.03 30.05
CA PRO A 452 -4.00 -18.45 30.48
C PRO A 452 -3.58 -17.33 29.53
N THR A 453 -3.30 -16.14 30.09
CA THR A 453 -2.78 -14.98 29.36
C THR A 453 -1.48 -14.57 30.01
N THR A 454 -0.41 -14.50 29.25
CA THR A 454 0.89 -14.05 29.76
C THR A 454 0.91 -12.53 29.80
N LEU A 455 1.03 -11.97 30.98
CA LEU A 455 1.30 -10.54 31.19
C LEU A 455 2.76 -10.26 30.85
N ARG A 456 3.03 -9.20 30.10
CA ARG A 456 4.38 -8.71 29.78
C ARG A 456 4.45 -7.22 30.09
N ALA A 457 5.44 -6.83 30.88
CA ALA A 457 5.68 -5.43 31.21
C ALA A 457 7.13 -5.07 30.91
N THR A 458 7.32 -3.90 30.28
CA THR A 458 8.64 -3.28 30.17
C THR A 458 8.85 -2.34 31.34
N ILE A 459 10.01 -2.44 31.99
CA ILE A 459 10.42 -1.57 33.09
C ILE A 459 11.90 -1.28 32.89
N SER A 460 12.24 -0.04 32.59
CA SER A 460 13.63 0.41 32.39
C SER A 460 13.94 1.68 33.17
N GLY A 461 15.20 1.91 33.53
CA GLY A 461 15.60 3.09 34.30
C GLY A 461 15.10 3.10 35.75
N ILE A 462 14.53 2.00 36.24
CA ILE A 462 13.95 1.88 37.57
C ILE A 462 14.69 0.77 38.37
N ASP A 463 15.12 1.06 39.61
CA ASP A 463 15.66 0.05 40.50
C ASP A 463 14.51 -0.72 41.18
N VAL A 464 14.11 -1.84 40.57
CA VAL A 464 12.88 -2.58 40.91
C VAL A 464 13.12 -3.52 42.08
N GLU A 465 12.44 -3.32 43.19
CA GLU A 465 12.36 -4.29 44.30
C GLU A 465 11.30 -5.36 44.02
N ARG A 466 10.17 -4.96 43.42
CA ARG A 466 9.04 -5.83 43.08
C ARG A 466 8.21 -5.24 41.96
N ALA A 467 7.77 -6.06 41.01
CA ALA A 467 6.78 -5.68 40.01
C ALA A 467 5.58 -6.62 40.03
N SER A 468 4.38 -6.08 39.83
CA SER A 468 3.14 -6.85 39.83
C SER A 468 2.08 -6.16 39.00
N VAL A 469 1.07 -6.90 38.54
CA VAL A 469 -0.14 -6.36 37.93
C VAL A 469 -1.33 -6.62 38.82
N THR A 470 -2.01 -5.56 39.23
CA THR A 470 -3.31 -5.65 39.88
C THR A 470 -4.40 -5.75 38.81
N VAL A 471 -5.20 -6.81 38.91
CA VAL A 471 -6.36 -7.04 38.04
C VAL A 471 -7.63 -6.64 38.80
N GLY A 472 -8.41 -5.74 38.25
CA GLY A 472 -9.69 -5.30 38.81
C GLY A 472 -10.66 -6.48 38.99
N GLY A 473 -11.57 -6.38 40.00
CA GLY A 473 -12.51 -7.44 40.35
C GLY A 473 -11.95 -8.41 41.39
N ALA A 474 -12.19 -9.70 41.25
CA ALA A 474 -11.88 -10.71 42.27
C ALA A 474 -10.47 -11.34 42.16
N VAL A 475 -9.72 -11.05 41.08
CA VAL A 475 -8.45 -11.77 40.79
C VAL A 475 -7.30 -11.34 41.68
N GLY A 476 -7.23 -10.08 42.04
CA GLY A 476 -6.16 -9.58 42.95
C GLY A 476 -4.86 -9.21 42.21
N GLU A 477 -3.70 -9.47 42.87
CA GLU A 477 -2.40 -9.06 42.39
C GLU A 477 -1.60 -10.25 41.84
N ILE A 478 -0.99 -10.07 40.67
CA ILE A 478 -0.16 -11.07 39.99
C ILE A 478 1.27 -10.57 39.99
N GLU A 479 2.17 -11.32 40.63
CA GLU A 479 3.59 -11.02 40.65
C GLU A 479 4.21 -11.23 39.27
N LEU A 480 5.11 -10.31 38.88
CA LEU A 480 5.91 -10.43 37.66
C LEU A 480 7.31 -10.94 37.99
N THR A 481 7.79 -11.82 37.15
CA THR A 481 9.17 -12.35 37.18
C THR A 481 10.06 -11.46 36.29
N PRO A 482 11.24 -11.05 36.77
CA PRO A 482 12.16 -10.22 35.99
C PRO A 482 12.61 -10.91 34.69
N PRO A 483 12.97 -10.13 33.63
CA PRO A 483 13.45 -10.68 32.40
C PRO A 483 14.74 -11.47 32.53
N ALA A 484 14.91 -12.50 31.72
CA ALA A 484 16.21 -13.15 31.54
C ALA A 484 17.18 -12.21 30.80
N ALA A 485 18.48 -12.47 30.91
CA ALA A 485 19.47 -11.66 30.23
C ALA A 485 19.22 -11.63 28.68
N GLY A 486 19.04 -10.46 28.13
CA GLY A 486 18.74 -10.24 26.73
C GLY A 486 17.24 -10.27 26.38
N GLU A 487 16.37 -10.44 27.37
CA GLU A 487 14.92 -10.31 27.18
C GLU A 487 14.43 -8.96 27.72
N LEU A 488 13.34 -8.43 27.13
CA LEU A 488 12.78 -7.12 27.49
C LEU A 488 11.81 -7.19 28.68
N TRP A 489 11.06 -8.30 28.83
CA TRP A 489 9.81 -8.26 29.58
C TRP A 489 9.88 -8.92 30.93
N TRP A 490 9.32 -8.23 31.92
CA TRP A 490 8.83 -8.83 33.15
C TRP A 490 7.57 -9.64 32.83
N THR A 491 7.45 -10.88 33.35
CA THR A 491 6.36 -11.78 32.96
C THR A 491 5.59 -12.33 34.13
N GLY A 492 4.28 -12.49 33.95
CA GLY A 492 3.36 -13.13 34.88
C GLY A 492 2.22 -13.84 34.17
N GLU A 493 1.53 -14.74 34.81
CA GLU A 493 0.43 -15.50 34.25
C GLU A 493 -0.91 -15.08 34.86
N TRP A 494 -1.83 -14.69 34.01
CA TRP A 494 -3.22 -14.37 34.36
C TRP A 494 -4.15 -15.43 33.79
N ALA A 495 -4.85 -16.15 34.66
CA ALA A 495 -5.88 -17.12 34.25
C ALA A 495 -7.24 -16.43 34.24
N ILE A 496 -7.81 -16.22 33.05
CA ILE A 496 -9.10 -15.55 32.86
C ILE A 496 -10.20 -16.57 32.89
N PRO A 497 -11.13 -16.52 33.88
CA PRO A 497 -12.29 -17.42 33.94
C PRO A 497 -13.26 -17.18 32.77
N ALA A 498 -13.84 -18.28 32.23
CA ALA A 498 -14.78 -18.18 31.10
C ALA A 498 -16.09 -17.46 31.47
N ASP A 499 -16.47 -17.45 32.74
CA ASP A 499 -17.68 -16.76 33.22
C ASP A 499 -17.48 -15.26 33.49
N GLU A 500 -16.26 -14.75 33.33
CA GLU A 500 -15.95 -13.31 33.36
C GLU A 500 -16.01 -12.63 31.99
N LEU A 501 -16.20 -13.40 30.91
CA LEU A 501 -16.28 -12.87 29.56
C LEU A 501 -17.64 -12.19 29.30
N GLY A 502 -17.75 -10.93 29.67
CA GLY A 502 -18.97 -10.12 29.48
C GLY A 502 -18.80 -9.03 28.44
N ASN A 503 -17.80 -9.11 27.57
CA ASN A 503 -17.45 -8.06 26.58
C ASN A 503 -17.41 -6.66 27.23
N SER A 504 -16.77 -6.59 28.39
CA SER A 504 -16.64 -5.38 29.22
C SER A 504 -15.20 -5.15 29.65
N THR A 505 -14.93 -3.92 30.01
CA THR A 505 -13.61 -3.47 30.44
C THR A 505 -13.15 -4.10 31.75
N ARG A 506 -11.92 -4.55 31.77
CA ARG A 506 -11.21 -4.95 32.97
C ARG A 506 -10.02 -4.04 33.17
N ALA A 507 -10.03 -3.27 34.27
CA ALA A 507 -8.89 -2.43 34.63
C ALA A 507 -7.70 -3.29 35.06
N LEU A 508 -6.54 -2.93 34.58
CA LEU A 508 -5.23 -3.45 34.96
C LEU A 508 -4.39 -2.30 35.54
N THR A 509 -3.52 -2.58 36.48
CA THR A 509 -2.57 -1.59 36.98
C THR A 509 -1.21 -2.28 37.20
N LEU A 510 -0.23 -1.90 36.38
CA LEU A 510 1.15 -2.26 36.62
C LEU A 510 1.64 -1.49 37.83
N ARG A 511 2.20 -2.18 38.83
CA ARG A 511 2.77 -1.63 40.07
C ARG A 511 4.24 -2.00 40.14
N VAL A 512 5.10 -1.00 40.24
CA VAL A 512 6.54 -1.15 40.35
C VAL A 512 6.95 -0.54 41.71
N VAL A 513 7.40 -1.38 42.61
CA VAL A 513 7.88 -0.97 43.96
C VAL A 513 9.38 -0.77 43.90
N THR A 514 9.83 0.37 44.42
CA THR A 514 11.25 0.74 44.54
C THR A 514 11.56 1.13 45.99
N ALA A 515 12.82 1.28 46.28
CA ALA A 515 13.25 1.81 47.61
C ALA A 515 12.72 3.24 47.90
N GLU A 516 12.37 3.99 46.87
CA GLU A 516 11.95 5.40 46.94
C GLU A 516 10.42 5.56 46.96
N GLY A 517 9.69 4.51 46.60
CA GLY A 517 8.21 4.55 46.53
C GLY A 517 7.65 3.54 45.56
N GLU A 518 6.48 3.85 45.06
CA GLU A 518 5.71 3.04 44.10
C GLU A 518 5.38 3.82 42.85
N VAL A 519 5.63 3.24 41.68
CA VAL A 519 5.16 3.70 40.39
C VAL A 519 3.97 2.85 39.98
N THR A 520 2.88 3.49 39.52
CA THR A 520 1.67 2.80 39.04
C THR A 520 1.30 3.27 37.65
N VAL A 521 1.07 2.32 36.73
CA VAL A 521 0.65 2.60 35.37
C VAL A 521 -0.69 1.92 35.12
N PRO A 522 -1.77 2.70 34.91
CA PRO A 522 -3.08 2.17 34.58
C PRO A 522 -3.12 1.66 33.15
N SER A 523 -3.88 0.60 32.93
CA SER A 523 -4.24 0.03 31.63
C SER A 523 -5.61 -0.63 31.74
N ALA A 524 -6.20 -0.99 30.61
CA ALA A 524 -7.47 -1.69 30.60
C ALA A 524 -7.55 -2.63 29.38
N VAL A 525 -8.28 -3.72 29.52
CA VAL A 525 -8.55 -4.65 28.43
C VAL A 525 -10.04 -4.96 28.36
N VAL A 526 -10.50 -5.43 27.22
CA VAL A 526 -11.89 -5.91 27.05
C VAL A 526 -11.90 -7.43 27.19
N LEU A 527 -12.68 -7.94 28.15
CA LEU A 527 -12.82 -9.39 28.37
C LEU A 527 -13.89 -9.98 27.46
N GLY A 528 -13.51 -10.67 26.42
CA GLY A 528 -14.41 -11.37 25.52
C GLY A 528 -13.99 -11.31 24.06
N PRO A 529 -14.52 -12.21 23.23
CA PRO A 529 -14.31 -12.16 21.80
C PRO A 529 -15.01 -10.96 21.16
N GLU A 530 -14.65 -10.64 19.94
CA GLU A 530 -15.44 -9.73 19.12
C GLU A 530 -16.90 -10.16 19.04
N PRO A 531 -17.88 -9.22 19.05
CA PRO A 531 -19.27 -9.56 18.87
C PRO A 531 -19.51 -10.24 17.53
N VAL A 532 -20.26 -11.34 17.56
CA VAL A 532 -20.66 -12.07 16.35
C VAL A 532 -22.14 -11.81 16.10
N PHE A 533 -22.44 -11.25 14.95
CA PHE A 533 -23.80 -10.88 14.57
C PHE A 533 -24.43 -11.93 13.63
N PRO A 534 -25.78 -12.05 13.64
CA PRO A 534 -26.48 -12.85 12.65
C PRO A 534 -26.22 -12.36 11.21
N PRO A 535 -26.32 -13.23 10.19
CA PRO A 535 -26.17 -12.80 8.80
C PRO A 535 -27.06 -11.59 8.46
N GLY A 536 -26.47 -10.59 7.85
CA GLY A 536 -27.14 -9.34 7.51
C GLY A 536 -27.14 -8.28 8.62
N VAL A 537 -26.91 -8.62 9.87
CA VAL A 537 -26.79 -7.64 10.95
C VAL A 537 -25.36 -7.08 10.94
N MET A 538 -25.24 -5.77 10.80
CA MET A 538 -23.98 -5.05 10.93
C MET A 538 -23.65 -4.82 12.40
N ASP A 539 -24.57 -4.23 13.15
CA ASP A 539 -24.49 -4.05 14.60
C ASP A 539 -25.89 -3.78 15.19
N ASP A 540 -26.18 -4.38 16.35
CA ASP A 540 -27.37 -4.13 17.15
C ASP A 540 -27.00 -3.60 18.56
N PHE A 541 -25.73 -3.34 18.80
CA PHE A 541 -25.11 -2.79 20.03
C PHE A 541 -25.35 -3.58 21.32
N GLU A 542 -26.03 -4.71 21.24
CA GLU A 542 -26.31 -5.57 22.41
C GLU A 542 -25.09 -6.37 22.88
N GLY A 543 -24.09 -6.51 21.99
CA GLY A 543 -22.87 -7.27 22.25
C GLY A 543 -21.86 -6.58 23.17
N TYR A 544 -22.09 -5.33 23.61
CA TYR A 544 -21.09 -4.53 24.34
C TYR A 544 -21.50 -4.33 25.81
N GLY A 545 -20.58 -4.65 26.72
CA GLY A 545 -20.80 -4.46 28.16
C GLY A 545 -20.61 -3.02 28.63
N ASP A 546 -19.78 -2.24 27.94
CA ASP A 546 -19.49 -0.84 28.24
C ASP A 546 -18.95 -0.05 27.02
N ASP A 547 -18.74 1.26 27.21
CA ASP A 547 -18.28 2.18 26.17
C ASP A 547 -16.89 1.84 25.63
N THR A 548 -16.02 1.27 26.47
CA THR A 548 -14.69 0.90 26.03
C THR A 548 -14.72 -0.30 25.09
N ALA A 549 -15.58 -1.28 25.42
CA ALA A 549 -15.82 -2.43 24.54
C ALA A 549 -16.42 -2.02 23.19
N LEU A 550 -17.32 -1.03 23.19
CA LEU A 550 -17.83 -0.43 21.96
C LEU A 550 -16.72 0.25 21.14
N ARG A 551 -15.90 1.09 21.80
CA ARG A 551 -14.82 1.84 21.12
C ARG A 551 -13.72 0.94 20.58
N ALA A 552 -13.52 -0.22 21.15
CA ALA A 552 -12.55 -1.19 20.65
C ALA A 552 -12.91 -1.79 19.27
N GLU A 553 -14.18 -1.69 18.85
CA GLU A 553 -14.67 -2.21 17.57
C GLU A 553 -14.74 -1.16 16.47
N TYR A 554 -14.71 0.13 16.82
CA TYR A 554 -14.94 1.21 15.87
C TYR A 554 -13.72 2.09 15.72
N VAL A 555 -13.29 2.28 14.47
CA VAL A 555 -12.34 3.34 14.10
C VAL A 555 -13.04 4.68 14.22
N GLN A 556 -12.42 5.63 14.88
CA GLN A 556 -12.93 7.00 14.96
C GLN A 556 -12.23 7.89 13.93
N TYR A 557 -13.02 8.52 13.06
CA TYR A 557 -12.56 9.48 12.07
C TYR A 557 -12.78 10.89 12.59
N ASN A 558 -11.73 11.67 12.70
CA ASN A 558 -11.72 13.01 13.31
C ASN A 558 -12.17 13.01 14.80
N ALA A 559 -12.44 14.18 15.36
CA ALA A 559 -12.86 14.31 16.75
C ALA A 559 -14.33 13.93 16.93
N ASN A 560 -14.59 12.91 17.72
CA ASN A 560 -15.91 12.50 18.15
C ASN A 560 -15.85 11.65 19.41
N THR A 561 -17.01 11.36 19.99
CA THR A 561 -17.14 10.42 21.09
C THR A 561 -18.30 9.47 20.83
N ILE A 562 -18.04 8.16 20.93
CA ILE A 562 -19.12 7.17 20.94
C ILE A 562 -19.29 6.57 22.33
N THR A 563 -20.55 6.37 22.72
CA THR A 563 -20.97 5.77 23.98
C THR A 563 -22.17 4.88 23.76
N LEU A 564 -22.39 3.95 24.67
CA LEU A 564 -23.64 3.19 24.71
C LEU A 564 -24.75 4.07 25.28
N GLU A 565 -25.82 4.22 24.52
CA GLU A 565 -27.11 4.70 25.01
C GLU A 565 -27.86 3.54 25.61
N ARG A 566 -28.39 3.66 26.83
CA ARG A 566 -28.97 2.53 27.54
C ARG A 566 -30.44 2.76 27.87
N ALA A 567 -31.32 1.85 27.47
CA ALA A 567 -32.76 1.88 27.83
C ALA A 567 -33.00 1.89 29.35
N ALA A 568 -32.19 1.13 30.10
CA ALA A 568 -32.27 1.06 31.56
C ALA A 568 -31.98 2.38 32.26
N GLU A 569 -31.25 3.29 31.62
CA GLU A 569 -30.91 4.64 32.11
C GLU A 569 -31.87 5.72 31.56
N GLY A 570 -32.86 5.34 30.79
CA GLY A 570 -33.81 6.24 30.14
C GLY A 570 -33.31 6.78 28.79
N GLY A 571 -32.30 6.13 28.22
CA GLY A 571 -31.75 6.43 26.88
C GLY A 571 -32.72 6.04 25.77
N SER A 572 -32.49 6.63 24.60
CA SER A 572 -33.25 6.38 23.39
C SER A 572 -32.61 5.22 22.64
N VAL A 573 -33.33 4.12 22.46
CA VAL A 573 -32.86 2.92 21.74
C VAL A 573 -33.93 2.46 20.76
N GLY A 574 -33.51 1.79 19.68
CA GLY A 574 -34.42 1.27 18.66
C GLY A 574 -35.07 -0.04 19.09
N SER A 575 -34.24 -0.99 19.52
CA SER A 575 -34.66 -2.27 20.07
C SER A 575 -33.66 -2.71 21.15
N GLY A 576 -34.00 -3.73 21.92
CA GLY A 576 -33.10 -4.24 22.96
C GLY A 576 -32.85 -3.28 24.12
N ASP A 577 -31.64 -3.31 24.65
CA ASP A 577 -31.20 -2.56 25.81
C ASP A 577 -30.20 -1.44 25.49
N ASN A 578 -29.52 -1.50 24.35
CA ASN A 578 -28.39 -0.61 23.97
C ASN A 578 -28.55 -0.02 22.57
N ALA A 579 -27.96 1.15 22.35
CA ALA A 579 -27.76 1.77 21.06
C ALA A 579 -26.42 2.53 21.07
N MET A 580 -25.93 2.98 19.93
CA MET A 580 -24.74 3.82 19.85
C MET A 580 -25.11 5.30 19.78
N ARG A 581 -24.62 6.10 20.72
CA ARG A 581 -24.63 7.56 20.68
C ARG A 581 -23.34 8.05 20.09
N LEU A 582 -23.39 8.82 18.98
CA LEU A 582 -22.26 9.54 18.38
C LEU A 582 -22.40 11.03 18.69
N THR A 583 -21.47 11.58 19.48
CA THR A 583 -21.39 13.00 19.81
C THR A 583 -20.30 13.67 18.97
N TYR A 584 -20.60 14.85 18.42
CA TYR A 584 -19.70 15.58 17.52
C TYR A 584 -19.67 17.09 17.77
N ASP A 585 -18.54 17.72 17.36
CA ASP A 585 -18.33 19.17 17.35
C ASP A 585 -17.59 19.56 16.06
N PHE A 586 -18.12 20.56 15.34
CA PHE A 586 -17.54 21.05 14.08
C PHE A 586 -16.78 22.36 14.26
N ALA A 587 -16.33 22.69 15.45
CA ALA A 587 -15.54 23.91 15.66
C ALA A 587 -14.28 23.97 14.75
N ASN A 588 -13.63 22.81 14.52
CA ASN A 588 -12.37 22.69 13.78
C ASN A 588 -12.39 21.62 12.68
N GLN A 589 -13.55 21.09 12.33
CA GLN A 589 -13.69 20.02 11.36
C GLN A 589 -15.00 20.13 10.59
N SER A 590 -15.07 19.63 9.37
CA SER A 590 -16.26 19.65 8.53
C SER A 590 -17.02 18.32 8.49
N TYR A 591 -16.44 17.27 9.02
CA TYR A 591 -17.08 15.96 9.17
C TYR A 591 -16.43 15.19 10.30
N THR A 592 -17.16 14.21 10.82
CA THR A 592 -16.67 13.24 11.77
C THR A 592 -17.48 11.96 11.66
N GLY A 593 -16.98 10.86 12.19
CA GLY A 593 -17.71 9.60 12.16
C GLY A 593 -16.95 8.44 12.74
N VAL A 594 -17.54 7.28 12.59
CA VAL A 594 -16.95 6.00 13.00
C VAL A 594 -17.12 4.95 11.91
N GLY A 595 -16.23 4.01 11.86
CA GLY A 595 -16.26 2.90 10.92
C GLY A 595 -15.92 1.57 11.56
N ARG A 596 -16.37 0.50 10.93
CA ARG A 596 -16.09 -0.86 11.34
C ARG A 596 -15.80 -1.75 10.14
N GLN A 597 -14.85 -2.68 10.27
CA GLN A 597 -14.68 -3.78 9.33
C GLN A 597 -15.84 -4.77 9.51
N VAL A 598 -16.42 -5.22 8.41
CA VAL A 598 -17.62 -6.09 8.43
C VAL A 598 -17.26 -7.50 7.96
N GLY A 599 -16.61 -7.64 6.80
CA GLY A 599 -16.18 -8.93 6.25
C GLY A 599 -17.36 -9.90 6.02
N ALA A 600 -18.49 -9.41 5.52
CA ALA A 600 -19.73 -10.18 5.47
C ALA A 600 -20.33 -10.29 4.05
N ASP A 601 -21.08 -11.36 3.83
CA ASP A 601 -21.94 -11.57 2.66
C ASP A 601 -23.37 -11.08 2.99
N TRP A 602 -23.79 -10.00 2.33
CA TRP A 602 -25.14 -9.46 2.41
C TRP A 602 -25.98 -9.73 1.15
N SER A 603 -25.48 -10.57 0.26
CA SER A 603 -26.23 -10.98 -0.93
C SER A 603 -27.59 -11.58 -0.55
N GLY A 604 -28.58 -11.43 -1.42
CA GLY A 604 -29.96 -11.81 -1.11
C GLY A 604 -30.76 -10.76 -0.36
N ASN A 605 -30.13 -9.73 0.23
CA ASN A 605 -30.81 -8.58 0.81
C ASN A 605 -30.94 -7.45 -0.23
N TRP A 606 -32.02 -6.67 -0.15
CA TRP A 606 -32.28 -5.61 -1.11
C TRP A 606 -32.35 -4.22 -0.48
N ASP A 607 -32.52 -4.14 0.82
CA ASP A 607 -32.62 -2.90 1.56
C ASP A 607 -31.64 -2.91 2.73
N PHE A 608 -31.16 -1.74 3.14
CA PHE A 608 -30.48 -1.51 4.41
C PHE A 608 -31.43 -0.80 5.36
N SER A 609 -31.49 -1.22 6.60
CA SER A 609 -32.35 -0.65 7.63
C SER A 609 -31.53 -0.26 8.84
N LEU A 610 -31.86 0.90 9.42
CA LEU A 610 -31.32 1.34 10.71
C LEU A 610 -32.41 2.15 11.44
N TRP A 611 -32.34 2.14 12.76
CA TRP A 611 -33.07 3.07 13.60
C TRP A 611 -32.19 4.29 13.89
N VAL A 612 -32.79 5.50 13.86
CA VAL A 612 -32.11 6.77 14.08
C VAL A 612 -32.93 7.63 15.03
N ASP A 613 -32.28 8.15 16.07
CA ASP A 613 -32.78 9.28 16.85
C ASP A 613 -32.00 10.54 16.42
N PRO A 614 -32.60 11.40 15.58
CA PRO A 614 -31.94 12.56 15.00
C PRO A 614 -31.89 13.69 16.02
N ASP A 615 -30.91 14.56 15.87
CA ASP A 615 -30.64 15.71 16.73
C ASP A 615 -31.20 17.04 16.20
N ALA A 616 -32.00 17.00 15.15
CA ALA A 616 -32.51 18.19 14.46
C ALA A 616 -31.46 19.22 14.04
N SER A 617 -30.22 18.80 13.91
CA SER A 617 -29.07 19.68 13.65
C SER A 617 -29.05 20.30 12.26
N GLY A 618 -29.77 19.73 11.32
CA GLY A 618 -29.70 20.10 9.90
C GLY A 618 -28.43 19.60 9.20
N ASN A 619 -27.54 18.93 9.89
CA ASN A 619 -26.33 18.32 9.35
C ASN A 619 -26.66 17.09 8.50
N LYS A 620 -25.68 16.58 7.76
CA LYS A 620 -25.86 15.45 6.85
C LYS A 620 -25.39 14.15 7.49
N LEU A 621 -26.31 13.23 7.75
CA LEU A 621 -25.94 11.85 8.08
C LEU A 621 -25.53 11.11 6.81
N VAL A 622 -24.36 10.50 6.84
CA VAL A 622 -23.81 9.71 5.73
C VAL A 622 -23.60 8.28 6.23
N LEU A 623 -24.31 7.35 5.63
CA LEU A 623 -23.99 5.94 5.73
C LEU A 623 -23.10 5.58 4.55
N GLN A 624 -21.94 5.00 4.79
CA GLN A 624 -21.03 4.58 3.73
C GLN A 624 -20.76 3.08 3.84
N LEU A 625 -20.94 2.39 2.74
CA LEU A 625 -20.75 0.95 2.60
C LEU A 625 -19.63 0.70 1.59
N VAL A 626 -18.61 -0.06 1.95
CA VAL A 626 -17.60 -0.55 1.01
C VAL A 626 -17.96 -1.96 0.58
N ALA A 627 -18.35 -2.11 -0.68
CA ALA A 627 -18.77 -3.37 -1.25
C ALA A 627 -18.18 -3.55 -2.66
N GLY A 628 -17.64 -4.72 -2.96
CA GLY A 628 -16.95 -4.98 -4.23
C GLY A 628 -15.83 -3.98 -4.55
N GLY A 629 -15.16 -3.44 -3.52
CA GLY A 629 -14.07 -2.47 -3.64
C GLY A 629 -14.50 -1.03 -3.95
N VAL A 630 -15.81 -0.70 -3.89
CA VAL A 630 -16.34 0.64 -4.13
C VAL A 630 -17.03 1.16 -2.88
N SER A 631 -16.80 2.44 -2.55
CA SER A 631 -17.48 3.12 -1.45
C SER A 631 -18.81 3.69 -1.93
N TYR A 632 -19.92 3.21 -1.40
CA TYR A 632 -21.27 3.68 -1.70
C TYR A 632 -21.86 4.43 -0.52
N GLU A 633 -22.60 5.50 -0.77
CA GLU A 633 -23.20 6.33 0.26
C GLU A 633 -24.72 6.42 0.14
N ALA A 634 -25.36 6.54 1.31
CA ALA A 634 -26.77 6.88 1.47
C ALA A 634 -26.94 7.91 2.57
N TYR A 635 -28.02 8.72 2.51
CA TYR A 635 -28.16 9.91 3.33
C TYR A 635 -29.52 9.95 4.06
N PRO A 636 -29.67 9.24 5.19
CA PRO A 636 -30.84 9.38 6.05
C PRO A 636 -30.96 10.81 6.60
N SER A 637 -32.18 11.23 6.93
CA SER A 637 -32.44 12.61 7.38
C SER A 637 -32.14 12.79 8.87
N LEU A 638 -31.43 13.85 9.24
CA LEU A 638 -31.30 14.34 10.63
C LEU A 638 -32.32 15.45 10.95
N ALA A 639 -33.26 15.73 10.06
CA ALA A 639 -34.31 16.69 10.30
C ALA A 639 -35.40 16.11 11.22
N GLY A 640 -35.80 16.85 12.26
CA GLY A 640 -36.78 16.40 13.22
C GLY A 640 -36.15 16.02 14.56
N ASP A 641 -37.04 15.80 15.56
CA ASP A 641 -36.69 15.51 16.95
C ASP A 641 -37.31 14.19 17.44
N ALA A 642 -37.86 13.39 16.53
CA ALA A 642 -38.48 12.11 16.85
C ALA A 642 -37.71 10.97 16.16
N PRO A 643 -37.42 9.90 16.90
CA PRO A 643 -36.74 8.74 16.33
C PRO A 643 -37.59 8.05 15.26
N TYR A 644 -36.93 7.44 14.29
CA TYR A 644 -37.56 6.74 13.18
C TYR A 644 -36.69 5.60 12.65
N VAL A 645 -37.31 4.68 11.90
CA VAL A 645 -36.57 3.65 11.15
C VAL A 645 -36.37 4.12 9.71
N ALA A 646 -35.14 4.25 9.29
CA ALA A 646 -34.77 4.43 7.90
C ALA A 646 -34.65 3.06 7.22
N THR A 647 -35.30 2.90 6.06
CA THR A 647 -35.10 1.73 5.20
C THR A 647 -34.75 2.23 3.82
N ILE A 648 -33.57 1.89 3.33
CA ILE A 648 -32.96 2.44 2.11
C ILE A 648 -32.64 1.28 1.17
N PRO A 649 -33.31 1.20 0.00
CA PRO A 649 -32.96 0.20 -1.00
C PRO A 649 -31.49 0.33 -1.42
N PHE A 650 -30.77 -0.77 -1.55
CA PHE A 650 -29.39 -0.74 -2.07
C PHE A 650 -29.31 -0.12 -3.47
N ALA A 651 -30.36 -0.22 -4.25
CA ALA A 651 -30.50 0.45 -5.55
C ALA A 651 -30.44 1.99 -5.47
N ASP A 652 -30.67 2.59 -4.30
CA ASP A 652 -30.63 4.05 -4.08
C ASP A 652 -29.28 4.56 -3.58
N TRP A 653 -28.38 3.67 -3.18
CA TRP A 653 -27.02 4.03 -2.82
C TRP A 653 -26.22 4.44 -4.06
N ARG A 654 -25.31 5.40 -3.90
CA ARG A 654 -24.46 5.93 -4.96
C ARG A 654 -23.02 5.88 -4.54
N PRO A 655 -22.09 5.73 -5.49
CA PRO A 655 -20.66 5.90 -5.18
C PRO A 655 -20.43 7.22 -4.46
N ALA A 656 -19.49 7.21 -3.53
CA ALA A 656 -19.10 8.40 -2.79
C ALA A 656 -18.73 9.53 -3.76
N PRO A 657 -19.09 10.79 -3.51
CA PRO A 657 -18.88 11.90 -4.45
C PRO A 657 -17.42 12.13 -4.86
N TRP A 658 -16.48 11.70 -4.03
CA TRP A 658 -15.05 11.78 -4.29
C TRP A 658 -14.53 10.61 -5.18
N ASP A 659 -15.29 9.51 -5.30
CA ASP A 659 -14.94 8.36 -6.15
C ASP A 659 -15.46 8.56 -7.58
N THR A 660 -14.87 9.52 -8.28
CA THR A 660 -15.30 9.91 -9.63
C THR A 660 -15.08 8.81 -10.67
N GLY A 661 -14.12 7.91 -10.44
CA GLY A 661 -13.86 6.76 -11.30
C GLY A 661 -14.99 5.73 -11.32
N ASN A 662 -15.81 5.69 -10.27
CA ASN A 662 -16.93 4.78 -10.11
C ASN A 662 -18.30 5.49 -10.13
N ALA A 663 -18.38 6.77 -10.53
CA ALA A 663 -19.58 7.61 -10.41
C ALA A 663 -20.87 6.99 -11.00
N ASP A 664 -20.74 6.19 -12.05
CA ASP A 664 -21.87 5.53 -12.74
C ASP A 664 -22.19 4.13 -12.20
N ARG A 665 -21.36 3.58 -11.30
CA ARG A 665 -21.61 2.25 -10.71
C ARG A 665 -22.84 2.24 -9.84
N ARG A 666 -23.43 1.04 -9.70
CA ARG A 666 -24.54 0.73 -8.79
C ARG A 666 -24.20 -0.51 -8.00
N ILE A 667 -24.66 -0.58 -6.77
CA ILE A 667 -24.49 -1.79 -5.95
C ILE A 667 -25.20 -2.95 -6.63
N THR A 668 -24.47 -4.02 -6.85
CA THR A 668 -25.00 -5.29 -7.36
C THR A 668 -25.09 -6.31 -6.23
N GLN A 669 -25.81 -7.39 -6.46
CA GLN A 669 -25.81 -8.51 -5.51
C GLN A 669 -24.43 -9.15 -5.38
N LYS A 670 -23.62 -9.10 -6.45
CA LYS A 670 -22.21 -9.58 -6.42
C LYS A 670 -21.33 -8.69 -5.56
N ASP A 671 -21.50 -7.36 -5.58
CA ASP A 671 -20.76 -6.48 -4.68
C ASP A 671 -21.11 -6.77 -3.21
N LEU A 672 -22.39 -7.09 -2.93
CA LEU A 672 -22.86 -7.46 -1.59
C LEU A 672 -22.36 -8.82 -1.08
N GLU A 673 -21.80 -9.69 -1.93
CA GLU A 673 -21.11 -10.90 -1.49
C GLU A 673 -19.84 -10.59 -0.69
N ASN A 674 -19.29 -9.37 -0.85
CA ASN A 674 -18.09 -8.92 -0.16
C ASN A 674 -18.26 -7.49 0.36
N VAL A 675 -18.95 -7.37 1.48
CA VAL A 675 -19.03 -6.11 2.24
C VAL A 675 -17.85 -6.07 3.20
N SER A 676 -16.89 -5.20 2.94
CA SER A 676 -15.66 -5.13 3.72
C SER A 676 -15.73 -4.13 4.88
N GLN A 677 -16.43 -3.00 4.71
CA GLN A 677 -16.47 -1.93 5.71
C GLN A 677 -17.81 -1.22 5.72
N PHE A 678 -18.22 -0.74 6.89
CA PHE A 678 -19.37 0.14 7.06
C PHE A 678 -19.01 1.33 7.96
N ASN A 679 -19.40 2.54 7.52
CA ASN A 679 -19.09 3.78 8.22
C ASN A 679 -20.37 4.60 8.46
N VAL A 680 -20.40 5.31 9.58
CA VAL A 680 -21.43 6.28 9.93
C VAL A 680 -20.74 7.64 10.13
N TYR A 681 -21.03 8.61 9.25
CA TYR A 681 -20.49 9.96 9.36
C TYR A 681 -21.60 10.99 9.59
N VAL A 682 -21.23 12.07 10.25
CA VAL A 682 -22.01 13.32 10.25
C VAL A 682 -21.12 14.37 9.57
N ASN A 683 -21.65 14.99 8.51
CA ASN A 683 -20.96 16.06 7.79
C ASN A 683 -21.67 17.39 8.08
N ALA A 684 -20.90 18.43 8.36
CA ALA A 684 -21.40 19.77 8.58
C ALA A 684 -22.14 20.29 7.33
N ALA A 685 -23.28 20.91 7.53
CA ALA A 685 -24.02 21.63 6.50
C ALA A 685 -23.92 23.14 6.75
N ASP A 686 -24.04 23.95 5.69
CA ASP A 686 -23.90 25.41 5.78
C ASP A 686 -24.79 26.06 6.84
N ASP A 687 -26.02 25.54 7.01
CA ASP A 687 -26.99 26.00 8.01
C ASP A 687 -27.13 25.00 9.18
N GLY A 688 -26.22 24.03 9.29
CA GLY A 688 -26.25 22.98 10.32
C GLY A 688 -25.76 23.49 11.68
N ALA A 689 -26.12 22.74 12.73
CA ALA A 689 -25.59 23.01 14.07
C ALA A 689 -24.08 22.69 14.13
N SER A 690 -23.31 23.50 14.85
CA SER A 690 -21.87 23.29 15.00
C SER A 690 -21.53 22.09 15.89
N SER A 691 -22.47 21.60 16.71
CA SER A 691 -22.30 20.43 17.56
C SER A 691 -23.63 19.74 17.79
N GLY A 692 -23.58 18.44 18.09
CA GLY A 692 -24.77 17.66 18.33
C GLY A 692 -24.46 16.24 18.75
N ALA A 693 -25.52 15.43 18.87
CA ALA A 693 -25.38 14.00 19.11
C ALA A 693 -26.54 13.24 18.47
N ILE A 694 -26.22 12.24 17.69
CA ILE A 694 -27.20 11.31 17.11
C ILE A 694 -27.15 9.96 17.84
N VAL A 695 -28.26 9.22 17.83
CA VAL A 695 -28.27 7.83 18.28
C VAL A 695 -28.66 6.94 17.09
N VAL A 696 -27.93 5.85 16.91
CA VAL A 696 -28.21 4.85 15.88
C VAL A 696 -28.29 3.46 16.48
N ASP A 697 -29.15 2.63 15.92
CA ASP A 697 -29.38 1.28 16.39
C ASP A 697 -29.88 0.37 15.24
N ASP A 698 -29.84 -0.95 15.46
CA ASP A 698 -30.37 -1.93 14.51
C ASP A 698 -29.85 -1.79 13.07
N LEU A 699 -28.55 -1.62 12.89
CA LEU A 699 -27.92 -1.50 11.58
C LEU A 699 -27.87 -2.87 10.89
N LYS A 700 -28.63 -3.04 9.82
CA LYS A 700 -28.75 -4.34 9.16
C LYS A 700 -29.19 -4.29 7.70
N ALA A 701 -28.64 -5.19 6.90
CA ALA A 701 -29.19 -5.53 5.60
C ALA A 701 -30.45 -6.40 5.81
N VAL A 702 -31.51 -6.07 5.10
CA VAL A 702 -32.80 -6.77 5.21
C VAL A 702 -33.27 -7.27 3.86
N LEU A 703 -34.11 -8.35 3.89
CA LEU A 703 -34.59 -8.98 2.67
C LEU A 703 -35.25 -7.98 1.72
N GLY A 704 -36.02 -7.04 2.27
CA GLY A 704 -36.65 -5.96 1.51
C GLY A 704 -37.49 -6.42 0.33
N THR A 705 -37.71 -5.49 -0.60
CA THR A 705 -38.39 -5.79 -1.85
C THR A 705 -37.42 -5.76 -3.00
N ALA A 706 -37.17 -6.91 -3.56
CA ALA A 706 -36.29 -7.01 -4.73
C ALA A 706 -36.80 -6.09 -5.87
N PRO A 707 -35.96 -5.23 -6.46
CA PRO A 707 -36.35 -4.35 -7.54
C PRO A 707 -36.95 -5.18 -8.71
N PRO A 708 -37.89 -4.67 -9.49
CA PRO A 708 -38.40 -5.43 -10.61
C PRO A 708 -37.27 -5.78 -11.59
N PRO A 709 -37.34 -6.95 -12.27
CA PRO A 709 -36.37 -7.31 -13.30
C PRO A 709 -36.14 -6.17 -14.29
N VAL A 710 -34.87 -5.95 -14.70
CA VAL A 710 -34.54 -4.89 -15.70
C VAL A 710 -35.33 -5.07 -17.00
N PHE A 711 -35.56 -6.33 -17.39
CA PHE A 711 -36.38 -6.63 -18.57
C PHE A 711 -37.66 -7.39 -18.21
N ARG A 712 -38.78 -7.05 -18.86
CA ARG A 712 -40.10 -7.63 -18.60
C ARG A 712 -40.21 -9.14 -18.89
N ASP A 713 -39.37 -9.68 -19.72
CA ASP A 713 -39.40 -11.07 -20.20
C ASP A 713 -38.26 -11.94 -19.65
N THR A 714 -37.60 -11.46 -18.58
CA THR A 714 -36.53 -12.17 -17.83
C THR A 714 -36.95 -12.33 -16.38
N PRO A 715 -37.86 -13.26 -16.07
CA PRO A 715 -38.28 -13.44 -14.69
C PRO A 715 -37.12 -14.01 -13.84
N ARG A 716 -37.08 -13.67 -12.55
CA ARG A 716 -36.08 -14.15 -11.57
C ARG A 716 -35.91 -15.67 -11.49
N THR A 717 -36.95 -16.42 -11.89
CA THR A 717 -36.90 -17.88 -11.97
C THR A 717 -36.15 -18.41 -13.18
N MET A 718 -35.66 -17.55 -14.07
CA MET A 718 -34.84 -17.95 -15.23
C MET A 718 -33.44 -18.30 -14.76
N ALA A 719 -32.87 -19.39 -15.24
CA ALA A 719 -31.54 -19.85 -14.85
C ALA A 719 -30.41 -18.82 -15.18
N GLU A 720 -30.63 -18.01 -16.23
CA GLU A 720 -29.67 -16.98 -16.66
C GLU A 720 -30.05 -15.59 -16.16
N TYR A 721 -30.90 -15.46 -15.16
CA TYR A 721 -31.42 -14.18 -14.67
C TYR A 721 -30.30 -13.26 -14.21
N GLU A 722 -29.42 -13.73 -13.33
CA GLU A 722 -28.30 -12.95 -12.77
C GLU A 722 -27.36 -12.44 -13.88
N ALA A 723 -26.99 -13.29 -14.80
CA ALA A 723 -26.16 -12.90 -15.94
C ALA A 723 -26.81 -11.81 -16.82
N ILE A 724 -28.16 -11.83 -16.95
CA ILE A 724 -28.87 -10.85 -17.75
C ILE A 724 -29.01 -9.51 -17.01
N GLU A 725 -29.20 -9.52 -15.70
CA GLU A 725 -29.19 -8.30 -14.88
C GLU A 725 -27.78 -7.67 -14.91
N TRP A 726 -26.73 -8.46 -14.67
CA TRP A 726 -25.33 -8.02 -14.79
C TRP A 726 -25.04 -7.38 -16.17
N LEU A 727 -25.44 -8.03 -17.27
CA LEU A 727 -25.23 -7.49 -18.63
C LEU A 727 -25.91 -6.13 -18.82
N ALA A 728 -27.07 -5.92 -18.15
CA ALA A 728 -27.79 -4.65 -18.21
C ALA A 728 -27.17 -3.59 -17.30
N GLU A 729 -26.63 -3.98 -16.16
CA GLU A 729 -25.92 -3.13 -15.21
C GLU A 729 -24.61 -2.60 -15.81
N GLU A 730 -23.86 -3.47 -16.51
CA GLU A 730 -22.67 -3.09 -17.28
C GLU A 730 -22.97 -2.27 -18.56
N GLY A 731 -24.22 -1.95 -18.83
CA GLY A 731 -24.62 -1.22 -20.03
C GLY A 731 -24.45 -1.99 -21.36
N LEU A 732 -23.97 -3.22 -21.29
CA LEU A 732 -23.66 -4.05 -22.46
C LEU A 732 -24.90 -4.41 -23.28
N ALA A 733 -26.04 -4.60 -22.62
CA ALA A 733 -27.31 -4.86 -23.30
C ALA A 733 -27.75 -3.67 -24.18
N GLU A 734 -27.55 -2.46 -23.72
CA GLU A 734 -27.85 -1.22 -24.44
C GLU A 734 -26.86 -0.99 -25.59
N ALA A 735 -25.58 -1.18 -25.38
CA ALA A 735 -24.52 -1.08 -26.39
C ALA A 735 -24.78 -1.94 -27.61
N VAL A 736 -25.36 -3.13 -27.42
CA VAL A 736 -25.76 -4.01 -28.56
C VAL A 736 -27.24 -3.92 -28.96
N ARG A 737 -27.97 -3.02 -28.34
CA ARG A 737 -29.42 -2.81 -28.58
C ARG A 737 -30.28 -4.07 -28.36
N TRP A 738 -29.98 -4.81 -27.30
CA TRP A 738 -30.75 -5.99 -26.93
C TRP A 738 -31.99 -5.68 -26.10
N GLY A 739 -32.08 -4.49 -25.55
CA GLY A 739 -33.24 -3.98 -24.85
C GLY A 739 -32.91 -2.72 -24.07
N ASP A 740 -33.90 -1.90 -23.77
CA ASP A 740 -33.80 -0.78 -22.87
C ASP A 740 -34.39 -1.18 -21.51
N ARG A 741 -33.98 -0.57 -20.41
CA ARG A 741 -34.56 -0.79 -19.08
C ARG A 741 -36.09 -0.69 -19.12
N GLY A 742 -36.80 -1.67 -18.58
CA GLY A 742 -38.26 -1.81 -18.68
C GLY A 742 -38.77 -2.33 -20.01
N GLY A 743 -37.90 -2.63 -20.97
CA GLY A 743 -38.17 -3.22 -22.27
C GLY A 743 -38.26 -4.74 -22.28
N ARG A 744 -37.89 -5.36 -23.39
CA ARG A 744 -37.76 -6.82 -23.53
C ARG A 744 -36.38 -7.20 -24.01
N PHE A 745 -35.79 -8.19 -23.37
CA PHE A 745 -34.46 -8.75 -23.71
C PHE A 745 -34.53 -9.78 -24.85
N TYR A 746 -35.65 -10.49 -24.95
CA TYR A 746 -35.84 -11.62 -25.86
C TYR A 746 -34.80 -12.74 -25.62
N PRO A 747 -34.76 -13.37 -24.44
CA PRO A 747 -33.71 -14.32 -24.03
C PRO A 747 -33.52 -15.51 -24.98
N THR A 748 -34.59 -15.97 -25.62
CA THR A 748 -34.57 -17.11 -26.55
C THR A 748 -34.18 -16.73 -27.98
N ARG A 749 -34.00 -15.44 -28.31
CA ARG A 749 -33.60 -15.00 -29.62
C ARG A 749 -32.18 -15.44 -29.97
N ALA A 750 -31.99 -15.98 -31.17
CA ALA A 750 -30.69 -16.32 -31.69
C ALA A 750 -29.81 -15.06 -31.87
N VAL A 751 -28.57 -15.13 -31.42
CA VAL A 751 -27.54 -14.09 -31.58
C VAL A 751 -26.99 -14.17 -33.01
N LYS A 752 -26.72 -13.03 -33.62
CA LYS A 752 -26.02 -12.95 -34.89
C LYS A 752 -24.52 -12.79 -34.69
N ALA A 753 -23.71 -13.22 -35.66
CA ALA A 753 -22.26 -13.11 -35.54
C ALA A 753 -21.80 -11.62 -35.38
N GLY A 754 -22.52 -10.67 -36.02
CA GLY A 754 -22.26 -9.24 -35.83
C GLY A 754 -22.66 -8.72 -34.46
N GLU A 755 -23.72 -9.29 -33.82
CA GLU A 755 -24.11 -8.96 -32.46
C GLU A 755 -23.09 -9.50 -31.45
N LEU A 756 -22.57 -10.72 -31.65
CA LEU A 756 -21.49 -11.30 -30.84
C LEU A 756 -20.24 -10.38 -30.87
N ALA A 757 -19.78 -10.04 -32.08
CA ALA A 757 -18.59 -9.18 -32.20
C ALA A 757 -18.79 -7.77 -31.63
N ALA A 758 -20.02 -7.22 -31.71
CA ALA A 758 -20.32 -5.93 -31.09
C ALA A 758 -20.37 -5.99 -29.58
N LEU A 759 -20.91 -7.07 -29.03
CA LEU A 759 -20.94 -7.31 -27.58
C LEU A 759 -19.52 -7.45 -27.01
N LEU A 760 -18.68 -8.26 -27.64
CA LEU A 760 -17.31 -8.47 -27.17
C LEU A 760 -16.44 -7.20 -27.25
N ARG A 761 -16.64 -6.35 -28.26
CA ARG A 761 -15.98 -5.04 -28.33
C ARG A 761 -16.52 -4.03 -27.34
N ALA A 762 -17.78 -4.12 -26.94
CA ALA A 762 -18.32 -3.28 -25.89
C ALA A 762 -17.81 -3.73 -24.51
N TYR A 763 -17.60 -5.04 -24.35
CA TYR A 763 -17.05 -5.65 -23.13
C TYR A 763 -15.54 -5.36 -23.00
N ASP A 764 -14.79 -5.61 -24.07
CA ASP A 764 -13.35 -5.31 -24.14
C ASP A 764 -13.03 -4.57 -25.45
N PRO A 765 -12.91 -3.23 -25.41
CA PRO A 765 -12.65 -2.41 -26.59
C PRO A 765 -11.29 -2.67 -27.25
N GLU A 766 -10.30 -3.16 -26.50
CA GLU A 766 -8.94 -3.44 -26.97
C GLU A 766 -8.69 -4.91 -27.31
N GLY A 767 -9.63 -5.77 -26.95
CA GLY A 767 -9.53 -7.22 -27.14
C GLY A 767 -9.50 -7.66 -28.61
N ASP A 768 -8.88 -8.82 -28.88
CA ASP A 768 -8.85 -9.40 -30.25
C ASP A 768 -10.22 -9.92 -30.67
N VAL A 769 -11.05 -9.01 -31.16
CA VAL A 769 -12.38 -9.33 -31.67
C VAL A 769 -12.43 -9.30 -33.19
N THR A 770 -12.42 -10.47 -33.81
CA THR A 770 -12.48 -10.63 -35.26
C THR A 770 -13.78 -10.11 -35.87
N THR A 771 -13.69 -9.35 -36.97
CA THR A 771 -14.88 -8.90 -37.70
C THR A 771 -15.45 -10.05 -38.53
N PRO A 772 -16.72 -10.49 -38.31
CA PRO A 772 -17.24 -11.64 -38.99
C PRO A 772 -17.51 -11.36 -40.46
N ALA A 773 -17.10 -12.28 -41.35
CA ALA A 773 -17.33 -12.18 -42.78
C ALA A 773 -18.83 -12.22 -43.16
N ALA A 774 -19.66 -12.85 -42.33
CA ALA A 774 -21.10 -12.95 -42.48
C ALA A 774 -21.86 -12.43 -41.24
N PRO A 775 -21.90 -11.12 -40.96
CA PRO A 775 -22.42 -10.56 -39.70
C PRO A 775 -23.90 -10.83 -39.46
N ARG A 776 -24.67 -11.24 -40.48
CA ARG A 776 -26.09 -11.60 -40.36
C ARG A 776 -26.35 -13.08 -40.11
N ALA A 777 -25.31 -13.92 -40.20
CA ALA A 777 -25.41 -15.33 -39.87
C ALA A 777 -25.60 -15.50 -38.35
N GLY A 778 -26.17 -16.63 -37.91
CA GLY A 778 -26.26 -16.95 -36.47
C GLY A 778 -24.87 -17.19 -35.90
N ALA A 779 -24.62 -16.65 -34.72
CA ALA A 779 -23.39 -16.97 -33.96
C ALA A 779 -23.44 -18.43 -33.52
N THR A 780 -22.49 -19.22 -33.97
CA THR A 780 -22.42 -20.62 -33.60
C THR A 780 -21.68 -20.78 -32.28
N LYS A 781 -21.92 -21.89 -31.61
CA LYS A 781 -21.25 -22.21 -30.33
C LYS A 781 -19.73 -22.29 -30.51
N LEU A 782 -19.27 -22.84 -31.63
CA LEU A 782 -17.85 -22.86 -31.98
C LEU A 782 -17.28 -21.42 -32.09
N ALA A 783 -17.97 -20.54 -32.81
CA ALA A 783 -17.52 -19.16 -32.95
C ALA A 783 -17.47 -18.39 -31.63
N VAL A 784 -18.33 -18.74 -30.67
CA VAL A 784 -18.28 -18.17 -29.31
C VAL A 784 -17.06 -18.67 -28.53
N ALA A 785 -16.81 -19.98 -28.56
CA ALA A 785 -15.63 -20.56 -27.88
C ALA A 785 -14.32 -19.99 -28.44
N GLU A 786 -14.18 -19.94 -29.78
CA GLU A 786 -13.00 -19.35 -30.43
C GLU A 786 -12.84 -17.83 -30.11
N ALA A 787 -13.94 -17.10 -29.98
CA ALA A 787 -13.89 -15.68 -29.67
C ALA A 787 -13.46 -15.42 -28.22
N PHE A 788 -14.00 -16.16 -27.26
CA PHE A 788 -13.57 -16.07 -25.86
C PHE A 788 -12.13 -16.53 -25.65
N TRP A 789 -11.72 -17.62 -26.29
CA TRP A 789 -10.35 -18.10 -26.21
C TRP A 789 -9.33 -17.07 -26.75
N ARG A 790 -9.63 -16.40 -27.87
CA ARG A 790 -8.80 -15.29 -28.36
C ARG A 790 -8.80 -14.10 -27.44
N LEU A 791 -9.97 -13.72 -26.91
CA LEU A 791 -10.11 -12.60 -26.01
C LEU A 791 -9.33 -12.84 -24.70
N TYR A 792 -9.20 -14.09 -24.30
CA TYR A 792 -8.41 -14.51 -23.12
C TYR A 792 -6.91 -14.65 -23.42
N GLY A 793 -6.43 -14.35 -24.62
CA GLY A 793 -5.02 -14.42 -25.00
C GLY A 793 -4.59 -15.71 -25.65
N SER A 794 -5.52 -16.55 -26.06
CA SER A 794 -5.24 -17.84 -26.77
C SER A 794 -4.33 -18.81 -26.01
N PRO A 795 -4.63 -19.13 -24.73
CA PRO A 795 -3.79 -20.00 -23.94
C PRO A 795 -3.65 -21.37 -24.56
N ALA A 796 -2.47 -21.98 -24.49
CA ALA A 796 -2.27 -23.37 -24.86
C ALA A 796 -3.09 -24.27 -23.93
N THR A 797 -3.77 -25.24 -24.48
CA THR A 797 -4.64 -26.13 -23.71
C THR A 797 -4.47 -27.56 -24.19
N ASP A 798 -4.26 -28.47 -23.26
CA ASP A 798 -4.18 -29.89 -23.53
C ASP A 798 -5.54 -30.42 -24.00
N VAL A 799 -5.58 -30.91 -25.22
CA VAL A 799 -6.79 -31.51 -25.81
C VAL A 799 -6.98 -32.90 -25.26
N THR A 800 -7.47 -33.05 -24.04
CA THR A 800 -7.76 -34.31 -23.38
C THR A 800 -9.03 -34.96 -23.90
N THR A 801 -9.99 -34.17 -24.38
CA THR A 801 -11.28 -34.62 -24.91
C THR A 801 -11.43 -34.26 -26.37
N VAL A 802 -11.49 -35.25 -27.25
CA VAL A 802 -11.74 -35.05 -28.68
C VAL A 802 -13.24 -35.16 -28.98
N TYR A 803 -13.87 -34.05 -29.36
CA TYR A 803 -15.26 -34.00 -29.78
C TYR A 803 -15.35 -34.34 -31.28
N SER A 804 -16.24 -35.25 -31.63
CA SER A 804 -16.37 -35.77 -33.01
C SER A 804 -16.81 -34.73 -34.06
N ASP A 805 -17.37 -33.61 -33.60
CA ASP A 805 -17.89 -32.52 -34.43
C ASP A 805 -16.99 -31.24 -34.42
N VAL A 806 -15.86 -31.26 -33.72
CA VAL A 806 -14.93 -30.13 -33.62
C VAL A 806 -13.81 -30.25 -34.68
N PRO A 807 -13.57 -29.22 -35.52
CA PRO A 807 -12.42 -29.20 -36.41
C PRO A 807 -11.09 -29.22 -35.61
N ALA A 808 -10.08 -29.88 -36.13
CA ALA A 808 -8.77 -29.98 -35.48
C ALA A 808 -8.15 -28.57 -35.19
N ALA A 809 -8.36 -27.60 -36.07
CA ALA A 809 -7.86 -26.24 -35.90
C ALA A 809 -8.54 -25.47 -34.76
N SER A 810 -9.65 -25.96 -34.22
CA SER A 810 -10.39 -25.31 -33.13
C SER A 810 -10.38 -26.14 -31.84
N ALA A 811 -9.59 -27.21 -31.83
CA ALA A 811 -9.60 -28.19 -30.73
C ALA A 811 -9.17 -27.56 -29.40
N GLU A 812 -8.11 -26.74 -29.41
CA GLU A 812 -7.60 -26.04 -28.23
C GLU A 812 -8.61 -25.03 -27.67
N ALA A 813 -9.15 -24.17 -28.51
CA ALA A 813 -10.17 -23.19 -28.10
C ALA A 813 -11.41 -23.85 -27.49
N VAL A 814 -11.81 -25.01 -28.00
CA VAL A 814 -12.94 -25.77 -27.45
C VAL A 814 -12.56 -26.48 -26.15
N ALA A 815 -11.35 -27.05 -26.05
CA ALA A 815 -10.86 -27.66 -24.83
C ALA A 815 -10.82 -26.63 -23.70
N TRP A 816 -10.17 -25.51 -23.93
CA TRP A 816 -10.11 -24.39 -22.97
C TRP A 816 -11.52 -23.93 -22.54
N ALA A 817 -12.41 -23.67 -23.50
CA ALA A 817 -13.74 -23.14 -23.19
C ALA A 817 -14.62 -24.10 -22.38
N VAL A 818 -14.36 -25.42 -22.50
CA VAL A 818 -15.07 -26.44 -21.71
C VAL A 818 -14.42 -26.66 -20.35
N GLU A 819 -13.09 -26.68 -20.27
CA GLU A 819 -12.35 -26.85 -19.03
C GLU A 819 -12.57 -25.68 -18.07
N THR A 820 -12.57 -24.46 -18.56
CA THR A 820 -12.92 -23.26 -17.79
C THR A 820 -14.42 -23.15 -17.44
N GLY A 821 -15.26 -24.00 -18.04
CA GLY A 821 -16.71 -23.94 -17.84
C GLY A 821 -17.40 -22.77 -18.55
N VAL A 822 -16.67 -21.92 -19.27
CA VAL A 822 -17.24 -20.74 -19.97
C VAL A 822 -18.26 -21.19 -21.01
N VAL A 823 -17.93 -22.20 -21.83
CA VAL A 823 -18.84 -22.75 -22.86
C VAL A 823 -19.04 -24.25 -22.64
N PRO A 824 -20.08 -24.66 -21.92
CA PRO A 824 -20.27 -26.08 -21.59
C PRO A 824 -20.57 -26.96 -22.80
N ALA A 825 -20.00 -28.16 -22.85
CA ALA A 825 -20.35 -29.15 -23.87
C ALA A 825 -21.70 -29.86 -23.55
N PRO A 826 -22.56 -30.14 -24.55
CA PRO A 826 -23.82 -30.82 -24.31
C PRO A 826 -23.66 -32.33 -24.02
N SER A 827 -22.52 -32.92 -24.38
CA SER A 827 -22.18 -34.30 -24.10
C SER A 827 -20.68 -34.56 -24.13
N SER A 828 -20.23 -35.70 -23.65
CA SER A 828 -18.81 -36.09 -23.68
C SER A 828 -18.27 -36.41 -25.09
N THR A 829 -19.10 -36.43 -26.11
CA THR A 829 -18.69 -36.83 -27.49
C THR A 829 -18.99 -35.79 -28.56
N SER A 830 -19.77 -34.77 -28.25
CA SER A 830 -20.14 -33.69 -29.17
C SER A 830 -20.15 -32.35 -28.45
N PHE A 831 -19.50 -31.36 -29.01
CA PHE A 831 -19.51 -29.96 -28.55
C PHE A 831 -20.73 -29.19 -29.08
N GLY A 832 -21.28 -29.59 -30.23
CA GLY A 832 -22.41 -28.90 -30.86
C GLY A 832 -21.99 -27.69 -31.68
N VAL A 833 -20.93 -27.78 -32.46
CA VAL A 833 -20.27 -26.67 -33.18
C VAL A 833 -21.21 -25.83 -34.03
N GLY A 834 -22.25 -26.42 -34.65
CA GLY A 834 -23.22 -25.74 -35.48
C GLY A 834 -24.42 -25.15 -34.78
N HIS A 835 -24.52 -25.33 -33.44
CA HIS A 835 -25.67 -24.81 -32.70
C HIS A 835 -25.58 -23.28 -32.60
N THR A 836 -26.64 -22.59 -33.01
CA THR A 836 -26.75 -21.15 -32.85
C THR A 836 -27.03 -20.80 -31.40
N VAL A 837 -26.26 -19.88 -30.83
CA VAL A 837 -26.36 -19.46 -29.43
C VAL A 837 -27.51 -18.46 -29.27
N LYS A 838 -28.26 -18.58 -28.17
CA LYS A 838 -29.32 -17.64 -27.78
C LYS A 838 -28.75 -16.51 -26.96
N ARG A 839 -29.48 -15.37 -26.86
CA ARG A 839 -29.05 -14.21 -26.05
C ARG A 839 -28.80 -14.60 -24.59
N SER A 840 -29.75 -15.29 -23.91
CA SER A 840 -29.55 -15.71 -22.52
C SER A 840 -28.32 -16.62 -22.35
N ALA A 841 -28.15 -17.57 -23.28
CA ALA A 841 -27.01 -18.49 -23.20
C ALA A 841 -25.65 -17.77 -23.44
N LEU A 842 -25.58 -16.83 -24.38
CA LEU A 842 -24.36 -16.03 -24.59
C LEU A 842 -24.07 -15.15 -23.40
N THR A 843 -25.09 -14.52 -22.83
CA THR A 843 -24.94 -13.68 -21.63
C THR A 843 -24.40 -14.50 -20.45
N ALA A 844 -24.92 -15.70 -20.21
CA ALA A 844 -24.40 -16.58 -19.16
C ALA A 844 -22.96 -17.08 -19.46
N MET A 845 -22.59 -17.23 -20.71
CA MET A 845 -21.21 -17.53 -21.10
C MET A 845 -20.27 -16.34 -20.86
N LEU A 846 -20.68 -15.14 -21.22
CA LEU A 846 -19.89 -13.94 -20.98
C LEU A 846 -19.76 -13.63 -19.49
N PHE A 847 -20.81 -13.83 -18.71
CA PHE A 847 -20.78 -13.68 -17.25
C PHE A 847 -19.78 -14.63 -16.58
N ARG A 848 -19.71 -15.92 -17.03
CA ARG A 848 -18.69 -16.84 -16.56
C ARG A 848 -17.29 -16.50 -17.06
N PHE A 849 -17.17 -15.93 -18.25
CA PHE A 849 -15.90 -15.43 -18.79
C PHE A 849 -15.36 -14.26 -17.97
N ASP A 850 -16.23 -13.34 -17.57
CA ASP A 850 -15.91 -12.18 -16.71
C ASP A 850 -15.40 -12.61 -15.32
N ALA A 851 -15.89 -13.75 -14.82
CA ALA A 851 -15.47 -14.32 -13.54
C ALA A 851 -14.13 -15.08 -13.60
N LEU A 852 -13.53 -15.25 -14.79
CA LEU A 852 -12.21 -15.88 -14.90
C LEU A 852 -11.13 -14.91 -14.35
N PRO A 853 -10.07 -15.44 -13.70
CA PRO A 853 -8.92 -14.63 -13.36
C PRO A 853 -8.34 -13.98 -14.62
N SER A 854 -7.80 -12.77 -14.51
CA SER A 854 -7.14 -12.13 -15.66
C SER A 854 -6.01 -13.03 -16.17
N PRO A 855 -5.86 -13.23 -17.51
CA PRO A 855 -4.77 -14.03 -18.04
C PRO A 855 -3.42 -13.42 -17.66
N LEU A 856 -2.53 -14.25 -17.15
CA LEU A 856 -1.16 -13.82 -16.89
C LEU A 856 -0.52 -13.42 -18.23
N GLN A 857 -0.03 -12.19 -18.33
CA GLN A 857 0.69 -11.77 -19.53
C GLN A 857 2.03 -12.51 -19.60
N PRO A 858 2.50 -12.92 -20.80
CA PRO A 858 3.84 -13.45 -20.95
C PRO A 858 4.88 -12.47 -20.38
N VAL A 859 5.82 -12.99 -19.62
CA VAL A 859 6.94 -12.20 -19.09
C VAL A 859 8.22 -12.65 -19.78
N VAL A 860 8.85 -11.75 -20.53
CA VAL A 860 10.20 -11.98 -21.07
C VAL A 860 11.20 -11.81 -19.93
N ILE A 861 11.85 -12.91 -19.57
CA ILE A 861 12.85 -12.92 -18.49
C ILE A 861 14.27 -12.69 -19.00
N ALA A 862 14.50 -12.81 -20.31
CA ALA A 862 15.71 -12.40 -20.99
C ALA A 862 15.43 -12.21 -22.49
N ASP A 863 15.92 -11.12 -23.08
CA ASP A 863 15.91 -10.84 -24.52
C ASP A 863 17.30 -10.60 -25.09
N PHE A 864 18.31 -10.62 -24.23
CA PHE A 864 19.73 -10.49 -24.52
C PHE A 864 20.16 -9.21 -25.25
N GLU A 865 19.26 -8.24 -25.42
CA GLU A 865 19.55 -6.96 -26.06
C GLU A 865 20.53 -6.11 -25.23
N ALA A 866 20.47 -6.23 -23.91
CA ALA A 866 21.34 -5.55 -22.94
C ALA A 866 22.57 -6.40 -22.52
N GLY A 867 22.95 -7.44 -23.28
CA GLY A 867 24.06 -8.33 -22.93
C GLY A 867 23.56 -9.68 -22.42
N ASP A 868 24.32 -10.35 -21.54
CA ASP A 868 23.96 -11.66 -21.02
C ASP A 868 22.86 -11.65 -19.97
N GLN A 869 22.52 -10.49 -19.42
CA GLN A 869 21.45 -10.29 -18.43
C GLN A 869 21.53 -11.29 -17.26
N GLY A 870 22.74 -11.60 -16.80
CA GLY A 870 22.99 -12.54 -15.71
C GLY A 870 22.92 -14.03 -16.10
N TRP A 871 22.73 -14.35 -17.39
CA TRP A 871 22.74 -15.72 -17.88
C TRP A 871 24.15 -16.17 -18.24
N ALA A 872 24.62 -17.22 -17.59
CA ALA A 872 25.96 -17.73 -17.78
C ALA A 872 26.04 -19.24 -17.66
N VAL A 873 27.05 -19.84 -18.24
CA VAL A 873 27.41 -21.24 -17.95
C VAL A 873 28.16 -21.27 -16.61
N PRO A 874 27.59 -21.86 -15.55
CA PRO A 874 28.20 -21.85 -14.23
C PRO A 874 29.49 -22.70 -14.19
N SER A 875 30.36 -22.38 -13.25
CA SER A 875 31.72 -23.03 -13.16
C SER A 875 31.69 -24.55 -12.92
N TRP A 876 30.55 -25.10 -12.50
CA TRP A 876 30.34 -26.55 -12.32
C TRP A 876 29.85 -27.24 -13.61
N SER A 877 29.58 -26.48 -14.67
CA SER A 877 29.13 -26.99 -15.98
C SER A 877 30.18 -26.76 -17.07
N ASN A 878 30.09 -27.50 -18.19
CA ASN A 878 31.09 -27.46 -19.25
C ASN A 878 30.61 -26.65 -20.46
N GLY A 879 31.10 -25.42 -20.61
CA GLY A 879 30.74 -24.59 -21.75
C GLY A 879 31.07 -23.13 -21.53
N THR A 880 30.70 -22.29 -22.48
CA THR A 880 30.76 -20.83 -22.36
C THR A 880 29.50 -20.21 -22.93
N ALA A 881 29.10 -19.05 -22.41
CA ALA A 881 28.01 -18.24 -22.92
C ALA A 881 28.50 -16.82 -23.19
N ALA A 882 28.02 -16.20 -24.27
CA ALA A 882 28.33 -14.82 -24.60
C ALA A 882 27.18 -14.19 -25.41
N ALA A 883 26.69 -13.04 -24.95
CA ALA A 883 25.66 -12.28 -25.66
C ALA A 883 26.26 -11.27 -26.63
N SER A 884 25.67 -11.18 -27.82
CA SER A 884 26.05 -10.19 -28.84
C SER A 884 24.91 -9.92 -29.80
N GLY A 885 24.49 -8.68 -29.96
CA GLY A 885 23.46 -8.26 -30.92
C GLY A 885 22.08 -8.88 -30.66
N GLY A 886 21.67 -8.98 -29.40
CA GLY A 886 20.38 -9.55 -28.99
C GLY A 886 20.35 -11.09 -28.99
N ILE A 887 21.48 -11.75 -29.13
CA ILE A 887 21.57 -13.23 -29.17
C ILE A 887 22.56 -13.72 -28.13
N LEU A 888 22.13 -14.62 -27.26
CA LEU A 888 23.02 -15.37 -26.37
C LEU A 888 23.52 -16.62 -27.06
N THR A 889 24.83 -16.69 -27.37
CA THR A 889 25.45 -17.88 -27.93
C THR A 889 26.06 -18.74 -26.82
N VAL A 890 25.62 -19.99 -26.73
CA VAL A 890 26.12 -20.99 -25.77
C VAL A 890 26.90 -22.04 -26.51
N GLU A 891 28.20 -22.18 -26.18
CA GLU A 891 29.06 -23.28 -26.63
C GLU A 891 29.07 -24.35 -25.54
N ALA A 892 28.26 -25.37 -25.69
CA ALA A 892 28.17 -26.46 -24.73
C ALA A 892 29.24 -27.55 -25.03
N GLY A 893 29.87 -28.08 -24.00
CA GLY A 893 30.82 -29.18 -24.10
C GLY A 893 30.17 -30.47 -24.58
N THR A 894 30.97 -31.55 -24.82
CA THR A 894 30.47 -32.83 -25.37
C THR A 894 29.36 -33.50 -24.51
N ASP A 895 29.35 -33.22 -23.22
CA ASP A 895 28.39 -33.78 -22.25
C ASP A 895 27.22 -32.84 -21.97
N GLY A 896 27.12 -31.74 -22.76
CA GLY A 896 26.15 -30.67 -22.56
C GLY A 896 26.62 -29.59 -21.56
N ALA A 897 25.80 -28.55 -21.46
CA ALA A 897 25.99 -27.49 -20.50
C ALA A 897 24.65 -27.08 -19.85
N TRP A 898 24.71 -26.71 -18.59
CA TRP A 898 23.67 -25.96 -17.96
C TRP A 898 23.94 -24.46 -18.21
N LEU A 899 22.93 -23.75 -18.63
CA LEU A 899 22.88 -22.30 -18.69
C LEU A 899 22.07 -21.83 -17.50
N SER A 900 22.64 -21.05 -16.61
CA SER A 900 21.97 -20.55 -15.40
C SER A 900 21.64 -19.08 -15.55
N GLY A 901 20.44 -18.70 -15.21
CA GLY A 901 19.94 -17.33 -15.20
C GLY A 901 19.51 -16.88 -13.79
N PRO A 902 19.23 -15.60 -13.64
CA PRO A 902 18.85 -15.00 -12.37
C PRO A 902 17.56 -15.60 -11.81
N GLY A 903 17.36 -15.48 -10.49
CA GLY A 903 16.12 -15.73 -9.80
C GLY A 903 15.28 -14.45 -9.65
N GLY A 904 14.35 -14.48 -8.71
CA GLY A 904 13.45 -13.36 -8.48
C GLY A 904 12.24 -13.34 -9.42
N ILE A 905 11.88 -14.49 -9.98
CA ILE A 905 10.76 -14.64 -10.90
C ILE A 905 9.65 -15.35 -10.16
N ASP A 906 8.43 -14.82 -10.18
CA ASP A 906 7.24 -15.51 -9.73
C ASP A 906 6.63 -16.32 -10.89
N LEU A 907 6.59 -17.62 -10.73
CA LEU A 907 5.96 -18.54 -11.68
C LEU A 907 4.59 -19.02 -11.23
N THR A 908 3.99 -18.41 -10.20
CA THR A 908 2.66 -18.76 -9.72
C THR A 908 1.64 -18.66 -10.86
N GLY A 909 0.95 -19.75 -11.13
CA GLY A 909 -0.02 -19.85 -12.23
C GLY A 909 0.59 -19.92 -13.64
N ARG A 910 1.91 -19.91 -13.79
CA ARG A 910 2.62 -20.12 -15.06
C ARG A 910 2.72 -21.61 -15.36
N THR A 911 2.48 -21.97 -16.60
CA THR A 911 2.50 -23.37 -17.04
C THR A 911 3.62 -23.70 -18.00
N GLU A 912 4.24 -22.69 -18.59
CA GLU A 912 5.24 -22.88 -19.63
C GLU A 912 6.42 -21.91 -19.47
N LEU A 913 7.63 -22.41 -19.71
CA LEU A 913 8.81 -21.60 -20.00
C LEU A 913 9.15 -21.78 -21.48
N ARG A 914 9.32 -20.71 -22.21
CA ARG A 914 9.59 -20.73 -23.64
C ARG A 914 10.98 -20.19 -23.94
N LEU A 915 11.68 -20.88 -24.84
CA LEU A 915 13.00 -20.50 -25.37
C LEU A 915 12.84 -20.17 -26.85
N ASP A 916 13.15 -18.94 -27.24
CA ASP A 916 13.24 -18.59 -28.66
C ASP A 916 14.65 -18.90 -29.17
N VAL A 917 14.75 -19.91 -30.02
CA VAL A 917 16.01 -20.45 -30.50
C VAL A 917 16.31 -19.89 -31.88
N ALA A 918 17.23 -18.95 -31.95
CA ALA A 918 17.67 -18.32 -33.22
C ALA A 918 18.58 -19.24 -34.03
N GLY A 919 19.32 -20.15 -33.37
CA GLY A 919 20.21 -21.11 -34.04
C GLY A 919 20.60 -22.26 -33.14
N THR A 920 20.75 -23.46 -33.72
CA THR A 920 21.16 -24.64 -32.96
C THR A 920 21.80 -25.69 -33.86
N THR A 921 22.68 -26.51 -33.25
CA THR A 921 23.20 -27.76 -33.85
C THR A 921 22.32 -28.95 -33.51
N GLY A 922 21.20 -28.71 -32.82
CA GLY A 922 20.26 -29.69 -32.27
C GLY A 922 20.48 -29.91 -30.78
N PHE A 923 19.43 -29.75 -30.02
CA PHE A 923 19.49 -30.01 -28.57
C PHE A 923 18.21 -30.63 -28.05
N ASP A 924 18.38 -31.36 -26.96
CA ASP A 924 17.32 -31.75 -26.06
C ASP A 924 17.42 -30.84 -24.81
N THR A 925 16.31 -30.34 -24.33
CA THR A 925 16.32 -29.40 -23.22
C THR A 925 15.38 -29.84 -22.12
N LYS A 926 15.75 -29.51 -20.90
CA LYS A 926 14.89 -29.48 -19.72
C LYS A 926 15.25 -28.22 -18.90
N VAL A 927 14.37 -27.84 -18.04
CA VAL A 927 14.59 -26.74 -17.12
C VAL A 927 14.71 -27.29 -15.70
N ALA A 928 15.64 -26.75 -14.94
CA ALA A 928 15.71 -26.96 -13.51
C ALA A 928 15.55 -25.61 -12.81
N LEU A 929 14.55 -25.52 -11.95
CA LEU A 929 14.31 -24.37 -11.11
C LEU A 929 14.94 -24.59 -9.74
N GLN A 930 15.58 -23.58 -9.20
CA GLN A 930 15.97 -23.54 -7.79
C GLN A 930 14.90 -22.78 -7.05
N LEU A 931 14.15 -23.45 -6.17
CA LEU A 931 12.92 -22.95 -5.59
C LEU A 931 13.00 -22.84 -4.07
N GLY A 932 12.28 -21.85 -3.52
CA GLY A 932 12.15 -21.66 -2.09
C GLY A 932 13.45 -21.26 -1.38
N PRO A 933 13.42 -21.01 -0.08
CA PRO A 933 14.55 -20.50 0.69
C PRO A 933 15.71 -21.50 0.76
N ASP A 934 15.44 -22.79 0.58
CA ASP A 934 16.44 -23.87 0.64
C ASP A 934 17.07 -24.17 -0.72
N TRP A 935 16.79 -23.39 -1.75
CA TRP A 935 17.30 -23.60 -3.12
C TRP A 935 17.00 -24.99 -3.67
N THR A 936 15.80 -25.49 -3.40
CA THR A 936 15.38 -26.84 -3.81
C THR A 936 15.48 -27.00 -5.32
N TRP A 937 16.26 -27.99 -5.79
CA TRP A 937 16.44 -28.26 -7.19
C TRP A 937 15.26 -29.04 -7.75
N CYS A 938 14.51 -28.45 -8.68
CA CYS A 938 13.29 -28.97 -9.25
C CYS A 938 13.40 -29.05 -10.78
N GLU A 939 13.44 -30.23 -11.34
CA GLU A 939 13.57 -30.42 -12.79
C GLU A 939 12.21 -30.68 -13.46
N THR A 940 12.00 -30.10 -14.63
CA THR A 940 10.87 -30.40 -15.52
C THR A 940 11.11 -31.69 -16.30
N GLY A 941 10.08 -32.18 -16.97
CA GLY A 941 10.21 -33.12 -18.04
C GLY A 941 11.09 -32.62 -19.20
N GLN A 942 11.57 -33.48 -20.08
CA GLN A 942 12.29 -33.08 -21.29
C GLN A 942 11.32 -32.49 -22.32
N ALA A 943 11.68 -31.36 -22.93
CA ALA A 943 10.88 -30.72 -23.99
C ALA A 943 10.99 -31.44 -25.36
N GLY A 944 11.90 -32.42 -25.47
CA GLY A 944 12.15 -33.17 -26.69
C GLY A 944 13.28 -32.60 -27.54
N TRP A 945 13.64 -33.32 -28.62
CA TRP A 945 14.77 -32.98 -29.46
C TRP A 945 14.46 -31.88 -30.49
N VAL A 946 15.19 -30.78 -30.44
CA VAL A 946 15.04 -29.64 -31.34
C VAL A 946 16.22 -29.56 -32.30
N GLN A 947 15.97 -29.50 -33.59
CA GLN A 947 17.01 -29.46 -34.63
C GLN A 947 17.01 -28.20 -35.51
N VAL A 948 16.00 -27.36 -35.37
CA VAL A 948 15.82 -26.18 -36.19
C VAL A 948 15.52 -24.97 -35.31
N PRO A 949 15.87 -23.75 -35.73
CA PRO A 949 15.45 -22.55 -35.07
C PRO A 949 13.93 -22.47 -34.90
N GLY A 950 13.47 -21.93 -33.81
CA GLY A 950 12.06 -21.77 -33.48
C GLY A 950 11.82 -21.77 -31.98
N GLU A 951 10.57 -21.63 -31.58
CA GLU A 951 10.17 -21.62 -30.17
C GLU A 951 10.19 -23.05 -29.59
N VAL A 952 10.76 -23.19 -28.41
CA VAL A 952 10.78 -24.44 -27.64
C VAL A 952 10.00 -24.22 -26.35
N VAL A 953 8.98 -24.99 -26.13
CA VAL A 953 8.11 -24.90 -24.95
C VAL A 953 8.50 -25.98 -23.95
N VAL A 954 8.80 -25.57 -22.74
CA VAL A 954 9.05 -26.45 -21.59
C VAL A 954 7.86 -26.38 -20.65
N ASP A 955 7.21 -27.53 -20.43
CA ASP A 955 6.02 -27.65 -19.60
C ASP A 955 6.39 -27.66 -18.11
N LEU A 956 6.06 -26.59 -17.40
CA LEU A 956 6.29 -26.42 -15.96
C LEU A 956 5.32 -27.27 -15.12
N THR A 957 4.21 -27.76 -15.69
CA THR A 957 3.27 -28.60 -14.97
C THR A 957 3.84 -30.02 -14.70
N THR A 958 4.95 -30.36 -15.37
CA THR A 958 5.69 -31.60 -15.14
C THR A 958 6.51 -31.61 -13.85
N LEU A 959 6.66 -30.48 -13.19
CA LEU A 959 7.28 -30.36 -11.85
C LEU A 959 6.48 -31.17 -10.83
N THR A 960 7.17 -31.75 -9.83
CA THR A 960 6.48 -32.44 -8.74
C THR A 960 5.55 -31.52 -7.98
N GLN A 961 4.52 -32.04 -7.31
CA GLN A 961 3.58 -31.25 -6.53
C GLN A 961 4.27 -30.45 -5.42
N GLU A 962 5.35 -30.98 -4.83
CA GLU A 962 6.18 -30.30 -3.85
C GLU A 962 6.89 -29.08 -4.47
N CYS A 963 7.44 -29.23 -5.68
CA CYS A 963 8.07 -28.15 -6.43
C CYS A 963 7.04 -27.11 -6.91
N GLN A 964 5.87 -27.54 -7.37
CA GLN A 964 4.79 -26.62 -7.79
C GLN A 964 4.29 -25.72 -6.64
N ALA A 965 4.38 -26.16 -5.39
CA ALA A 965 4.04 -25.35 -4.23
C ALA A 965 5.07 -24.24 -3.93
N LEU A 966 6.24 -24.27 -4.57
CA LEU A 966 7.35 -23.34 -4.35
C LEU A 966 7.64 -22.42 -5.55
N VAL A 967 6.85 -22.48 -6.62
CA VAL A 967 7.11 -21.72 -7.87
C VAL A 967 6.96 -20.21 -7.73
N GLY A 968 6.34 -19.73 -6.65
CA GLY A 968 6.27 -18.30 -6.31
C GLY A 968 7.62 -17.73 -5.83
N THR A 969 8.62 -18.58 -5.55
CA THR A 969 9.93 -18.17 -5.02
C THR A 969 11.05 -18.82 -5.81
N VAL A 970 11.23 -18.40 -7.07
CA VAL A 970 12.32 -18.89 -7.95
C VAL A 970 13.60 -18.17 -7.62
N GLN A 971 14.60 -18.92 -7.15
CA GLN A 971 15.95 -18.43 -6.81
C GLN A 971 16.92 -18.52 -7.97
N GLY A 972 16.62 -19.32 -8.97
CA GLY A 972 17.43 -19.48 -10.18
C GLY A 972 16.75 -20.34 -11.22
N VAL A 973 16.92 -19.99 -12.49
CA VAL A 973 16.44 -20.76 -13.64
C VAL A 973 17.63 -21.39 -14.34
N ASN A 974 17.62 -22.71 -14.54
CA ASN A 974 18.70 -23.41 -15.22
C ASN A 974 18.13 -24.16 -16.42
N VAL A 975 18.69 -23.91 -17.59
CA VAL A 975 18.33 -24.57 -18.86
C VAL A 975 19.45 -25.51 -19.28
N PHE A 976 19.13 -26.78 -19.46
CA PHE A 976 20.09 -27.76 -19.99
C PHE A 976 20.13 -27.70 -21.52
N LEU A 977 21.33 -27.65 -22.06
CA LEU A 977 21.64 -27.68 -23.50
C LEU A 977 22.68 -28.78 -23.74
N ASN A 978 22.38 -29.75 -24.57
CA ASN A 978 23.35 -30.80 -24.91
C ASN A 978 24.52 -30.24 -25.75
N GLY A 979 25.55 -31.05 -26.01
CA GLY A 979 26.79 -30.59 -26.66
C GLY A 979 26.61 -30.00 -28.02
N GLY A 980 27.17 -28.82 -28.26
CA GLY A 980 27.09 -28.06 -29.49
C GLY A 980 27.00 -26.56 -29.31
N THR A 981 26.74 -25.83 -30.41
CA THR A 981 26.50 -24.40 -30.39
C THR A 981 25.01 -24.09 -30.47
N HIS A 982 24.50 -23.30 -29.52
CA HIS A 982 23.11 -22.91 -29.42
C HIS A 982 23.01 -21.40 -29.32
N GLN A 983 22.01 -20.81 -29.99
CA GLN A 983 21.75 -19.38 -30.00
C GLN A 983 20.33 -19.13 -29.54
N LEU A 984 20.20 -18.42 -28.41
CA LEU A 984 18.91 -18.03 -27.82
C LEU A 984 18.67 -16.55 -28.07
N ASP A 985 17.47 -16.21 -28.52
CA ASP A 985 17.01 -14.85 -28.77
C ASP A 985 16.26 -14.29 -27.55
N ALA A 986 15.36 -15.10 -27.01
CA ALA A 986 14.65 -14.75 -25.81
C ALA A 986 14.30 -15.97 -24.93
N ILE A 987 14.04 -15.69 -23.64
CA ILE A 987 13.46 -16.64 -22.70
C ILE A 987 12.26 -15.96 -22.04
N SER A 988 11.12 -16.61 -22.03
CA SER A 988 9.89 -16.07 -21.47
C SER A 988 9.12 -17.11 -20.67
N VAL A 989 8.24 -16.67 -19.78
CA VAL A 989 7.32 -17.50 -19.00
C VAL A 989 5.87 -17.15 -19.32
N HIS A 990 5.00 -18.18 -19.43
CA HIS A 990 3.62 -18.06 -19.91
C HIS A 990 2.63 -18.75 -18.97
#